data_07d20ce661205d20362511c5fa4eb69a
#
_entry.id   07d20ce661205d20362511c5fa4eb69a
#
_cell.length_a   1.000
_cell.length_b   1.000
_cell.length_c   1.000
_cell.angle_alpha   90.00
_cell.angle_beta   90.00
_cell.angle_gamma   90.00
#
_symmetry.space_group_name_H-M   'P 1'
#
loop_
_entity.id
_entity.type
_entity.pdbx_description
1 polymer ?
#
loop_
_entity_poly.entity_id
_entity_poly.type
_entity_poly.pdbx_seq_one_letter_code
_entity_poly.pdbx_strand_id
1 'polypeptide(L)'
;MASSTPAGVMTADHSGYKWVALSNTTLGTLIATINASIVLISLPAIFNGIRLDPLGAGNVSYLLWMLMGYMLVTAVLVVTLGRLGDMYGRVRIYNAGFALFTVTSIALALDPFSGGKGALWMIGWRVVQAIGGSMLMANSAAILTDAFPASQRGMALGINIVAALAGQFIGLVLGGVLAEWNWRSVFWVNVPIGVIGTIWAYRSLREAVQRRKARIDWWGNLTFAVGLTALLAAITYGIQPYGGHTQGWTNPWVLAGLIGGAAVLVIFCLVEARVSEPMFPLELFRDRAFASGNAANLLSSVARGGLQFMLIIWLQGIWLPLHGYNYDQTPLWAGIYLLPLTIGFLAAGPVAGHLSDKFGARLFATAGLLVMAASFVGLLFLPSDFNYGVFAVLVFVNGLGGGLFAAPNTSLIMSSVPAHLRGAASGMRATFQNSGMVLSIGVFFSLMVAGLGRSLPNTLDGGLTAQGVPASAAHTIAALPPVGTLFAAFLGFNPIQELLGQRILGNLPAINAHTLTGRQFFPHLISGPFHDGLVIVFWLAIAMAVVGAVASLLTPKAPRPEADRDLPALEDEPEDETYRAAHAVGDASPEPTTVAVSPPGTGAVLTGRVEGPDRRALVGAVLTVTDFAGGQVARGLSEADGRYRLGLPTGGTYLLICAADSHQPVASMVAVGAGEVRRDLTLVGASLVEGRVLRQGGEPISGATVTLTDARGEVVGAAVTGPDGEYVLADLYPGEYTLTASAEGVRPVARAVTLERVGSHR
;
A
#
# COMPACT_ATOMS: atom_id res chain seq x y z
N MET A 1 -22.77 29.16 -34.06
CA MET A 1 -22.64 27.71 -34.37
C MET A 1 -21.14 27.42 -34.47
N ALA A 2 -20.53 26.98 -33.41
CA ALA A 2 -19.12 26.58 -33.38
C ALA A 2 -19.09 25.06 -33.19
N SER A 3 -18.58 24.39 -34.22
CA SER A 3 -18.41 22.95 -34.29
C SER A 3 -17.32 22.52 -33.29
N SER A 4 -17.69 21.79 -32.24
CA SER A 4 -16.77 21.13 -31.33
C SER A 4 -16.16 19.92 -32.04
N THR A 5 -14.90 20.05 -32.42
CA THR A 5 -14.05 18.96 -32.89
C THR A 5 -13.85 17.95 -31.75
N PRO A 6 -14.09 16.65 -31.93
CA PRO A 6 -13.77 15.65 -30.90
C PRO A 6 -12.24 15.58 -30.78
N ALA A 7 -11.76 15.70 -29.54
CA ALA A 7 -10.35 15.56 -29.23
C ALA A 7 -9.86 14.16 -29.62
N GLY A 8 -8.96 14.13 -30.60
CA GLY A 8 -8.32 12.92 -31.10
C GLY A 8 -7.58 12.20 -29.96
N VAL A 9 -7.85 10.92 -29.80
CA VAL A 9 -7.04 9.99 -29.02
C VAL A 9 -5.69 9.88 -29.73
N MET A 10 -4.72 10.66 -29.26
CA MET A 10 -3.34 10.56 -29.76
C MET A 10 -2.72 9.29 -29.17
N THR A 11 -2.44 8.32 -30.02
CA THR A 11 -1.53 7.22 -29.74
C THR A 11 -0.14 7.79 -29.48
N ALA A 12 0.15 8.14 -28.23
CA ALA A 12 1.47 8.59 -27.82
C ALA A 12 2.27 7.38 -27.33
N ASP A 13 3.49 7.33 -27.79
CA ASP A 13 4.59 6.45 -27.43
C ASP A 13 4.44 5.82 -26.03
N HIS A 14 3.83 4.64 -25.97
CA HIS A 14 3.47 3.97 -24.70
C HIS A 14 4.70 3.58 -23.89
N SER A 15 5.89 3.51 -24.52
CA SER A 15 7.13 3.10 -23.87
C SER A 15 7.69 4.20 -22.97
N GLY A 16 7.57 5.47 -23.34
CA GLY A 16 8.07 6.61 -22.56
C GLY A 16 7.13 7.04 -21.43
N TYR A 17 5.81 7.05 -21.67
CA TYR A 17 4.82 7.55 -20.70
C TYR A 17 4.80 6.78 -19.38
N LYS A 18 4.92 5.45 -19.43
CA LYS A 18 4.92 4.61 -18.21
C LYS A 18 6.03 5.00 -17.22
N TRP A 19 7.21 5.35 -17.74
CA TRP A 19 8.34 5.77 -16.91
C TRP A 19 8.14 7.18 -16.33
N VAL A 20 7.50 8.08 -17.09
CA VAL A 20 7.11 9.41 -16.60
C VAL A 20 6.06 9.26 -15.47
N ALA A 21 5.06 8.42 -15.66
CA ALA A 21 4.08 8.14 -14.62
C ALA A 21 4.74 7.54 -13.37
N LEU A 22 5.66 6.58 -13.54
CA LEU A 22 6.38 5.97 -12.43
C LEU A 22 7.22 7.00 -11.66
N SER A 23 8.04 7.77 -12.34
CA SER A 23 8.92 8.73 -11.67
C SER A 23 8.14 9.83 -10.97
N ASN A 24 7.04 10.33 -11.56
CA ASN A 24 6.21 11.34 -10.92
C ASN A 24 5.44 10.79 -9.71
N THR A 25 4.81 9.61 -9.83
CA THR A 25 4.09 8.98 -8.70
C THR A 25 5.03 8.56 -7.59
N THR A 26 6.24 8.13 -7.92
CA THR A 26 7.31 7.85 -6.97
C THR A 26 7.71 9.11 -6.20
N LEU A 27 7.84 10.26 -6.88
CA LEU A 27 8.11 11.55 -6.24
C LEU A 27 6.99 11.96 -5.28
N GLY A 28 5.72 11.79 -5.68
CA GLY A 28 4.57 12.09 -4.81
C GLY A 28 4.50 11.20 -3.57
N THR A 29 4.80 9.92 -3.71
CA THR A 29 4.87 8.99 -2.57
C THR A 29 6.06 9.33 -1.66
N LEU A 30 7.20 9.63 -2.25
CA LEU A 30 8.43 10.01 -1.52
C LEU A 30 8.21 11.27 -0.68
N ILE A 31 7.65 12.35 -1.24
CA ILE A 31 7.40 13.60 -0.48
C ILE A 31 6.40 13.39 0.66
N ALA A 32 5.35 12.60 0.45
CA ALA A 32 4.36 12.31 1.49
C ALA A 32 4.97 11.52 2.66
N THR A 33 5.85 10.56 2.38
CA THR A 33 6.52 9.73 3.39
C THR A 33 7.68 10.45 4.07
N ILE A 34 8.47 11.27 3.33
CA ILE A 34 9.46 12.18 3.92
C ILE A 34 8.78 13.08 4.95
N ASN A 35 7.66 13.70 4.57
CA ASN A 35 6.97 14.64 5.46
C ASN A 35 6.42 14.00 6.73
N ALA A 36 6.03 12.73 6.67
CA ALA A 36 5.56 12.00 7.86
C ALA A 36 6.71 11.77 8.87
N SER A 37 7.89 11.40 8.39
CA SER A 37 9.05 11.08 9.23
C SER A 37 9.88 12.29 9.62
N ILE A 38 9.99 13.29 8.73
CA ILE A 38 10.76 14.52 9.00
C ILE A 38 10.21 15.26 10.21
N VAL A 39 8.88 15.35 10.36
CA VAL A 39 8.26 16.02 11.50
C VAL A 39 8.45 15.23 12.78
N LEU A 40 8.40 13.88 12.71
CA LEU A 40 8.59 13.03 13.89
C LEU A 40 9.93 13.28 14.57
N ILE A 41 11.02 13.37 13.81
CA ILE A 41 12.38 13.57 14.33
C ILE A 41 12.62 15.03 14.74
N SER A 42 11.99 15.98 14.04
CA SER A 42 12.22 17.43 14.23
C SER A 42 11.27 18.06 15.25
N LEU A 43 10.38 17.29 15.90
CA LEU A 43 9.42 17.82 16.87
C LEU A 43 10.07 18.68 17.98
N PRO A 44 11.20 18.28 18.59
CA PRO A 44 11.87 19.12 19.60
C PRO A 44 12.22 20.51 19.06
N ALA A 45 12.83 20.58 17.87
CA ALA A 45 13.21 21.84 17.26
C ALA A 45 11.99 22.71 16.88
N ILE A 46 10.89 22.08 16.42
CA ILE A 46 9.64 22.78 16.11
C ILE A 46 9.05 23.41 17.38
N PHE A 47 8.92 22.61 18.45
CA PHE A 47 8.31 23.12 19.69
C PHE A 47 9.17 24.16 20.39
N ASN A 48 10.50 24.00 20.40
CA ASN A 48 11.42 25.05 20.84
C ASN A 48 11.29 26.31 19.98
N GLY A 49 11.14 26.16 18.67
CA GLY A 49 10.98 27.25 17.71
C GLY A 49 9.71 28.07 17.90
N ILE A 50 8.60 27.43 18.24
CA ILE A 50 7.35 28.12 18.61
C ILE A 50 7.29 28.50 20.12
N ARG A 51 8.34 28.24 20.89
CA ARG A 51 8.43 28.54 22.33
C ARG A 51 7.29 27.92 23.14
N LEU A 52 7.00 26.65 22.91
CA LEU A 52 6.00 25.93 23.68
C LEU A 52 6.64 25.45 24.99
N ASP A 53 6.06 25.85 26.12
CA ASP A 53 6.49 25.38 27.45
C ASP A 53 6.18 23.87 27.60
N PRO A 54 7.20 22.99 27.76
CA PRO A 54 6.98 21.56 27.89
C PRO A 54 6.28 21.16 29.21
N LEU A 55 6.35 21.99 30.23
CA LEU A 55 5.74 21.75 31.55
C LEU A 55 4.33 22.31 31.67
N GLY A 56 3.91 23.12 30.69
CA GLY A 56 2.59 23.73 30.67
C GLY A 56 1.47 22.70 30.63
N ALA A 57 0.44 22.90 31.45
CA ALA A 57 -0.69 22.00 31.55
C ALA A 57 -1.36 21.80 30.17
N GLY A 58 -1.50 20.56 29.74
CA GLY A 58 -2.15 20.20 28.46
C GLY A 58 -1.25 20.30 27.21
N ASN A 59 -0.04 20.87 27.31
CA ASN A 59 0.83 21.07 26.14
C ASN A 59 1.31 19.76 25.50
N VAL A 60 1.35 18.66 26.23
CA VAL A 60 1.64 17.32 25.69
C VAL A 60 0.61 16.88 24.64
N SER A 61 -0.64 17.32 24.75
CA SER A 61 -1.66 17.06 23.74
C SER A 61 -1.27 17.58 22.37
N TYR A 62 -0.63 18.76 22.32
CA TYR A 62 -0.19 19.33 21.05
C TYR A 62 0.85 18.45 20.35
N LEU A 63 1.78 17.84 21.11
CA LEU A 63 2.75 16.89 20.57
C LEU A 63 2.04 15.69 19.93
N LEU A 64 1.14 15.07 20.66
CA LEU A 64 0.43 13.90 20.18
C LEU A 64 -0.43 14.23 18.96
N TRP A 65 -1.19 15.32 18.99
CA TRP A 65 -2.02 15.74 17.86
C TRP A 65 -1.21 16.16 16.63
N MET A 66 -0.02 16.74 16.80
CA MET A 66 0.85 17.07 15.69
C MET A 66 1.29 15.83 14.89
N LEU A 67 1.53 14.71 15.57
CA LEU A 67 1.86 13.42 14.96
C LEU A 67 0.62 12.68 14.49
N MET A 68 -0.32 12.45 15.41
CA MET A 68 -1.47 11.59 15.19
C MET A 68 -2.48 12.22 14.23
N GLY A 69 -2.65 13.55 14.23
CA GLY A 69 -3.60 14.25 13.39
C GLY A 69 -3.36 14.01 11.89
N TYR A 70 -2.12 14.06 11.45
CA TYR A 70 -1.76 13.75 10.06
C TYR A 70 -2.09 12.30 9.69
N MET A 71 -1.68 11.35 10.53
CA MET A 71 -1.90 9.92 10.29
C MET A 71 -3.39 9.55 10.36
N LEU A 72 -4.13 10.15 11.31
CA LEU A 72 -5.57 9.95 11.46
C LEU A 72 -6.33 10.36 10.20
N VAL A 73 -6.09 11.57 9.71
CA VAL A 73 -6.74 12.08 8.49
C VAL A 73 -6.38 11.21 7.29
N THR A 74 -5.12 10.77 7.20
CA THR A 74 -4.69 9.85 6.14
C THR A 74 -5.41 8.50 6.25
N ALA A 75 -5.56 7.95 7.46
CA ALA A 75 -6.25 6.68 7.68
C ALA A 75 -7.73 6.74 7.26
N VAL A 76 -8.39 7.86 7.56
CA VAL A 76 -9.81 8.08 7.25
C VAL A 76 -10.03 8.34 5.76
N LEU A 77 -9.21 9.20 5.14
CA LEU A 77 -9.51 9.74 3.81
C LEU A 77 -8.87 9.00 2.64
N VAL A 78 -7.88 8.12 2.86
CA VAL A 78 -7.16 7.46 1.77
C VAL A 78 -8.09 6.66 0.84
N VAL A 79 -9.06 5.95 1.37
CA VAL A 79 -10.03 5.17 0.58
C VAL A 79 -10.99 6.09 -0.17
N THR A 80 -11.53 7.09 0.52
CA THR A 80 -12.45 8.07 -0.07
C THR A 80 -11.81 8.85 -1.20
N LEU A 81 -10.57 9.31 -1.01
CA LEU A 81 -9.84 10.09 -2.00
C LEU A 81 -9.38 9.24 -3.19
N GLY A 82 -9.19 7.94 -2.99
CA GLY A 82 -9.04 6.98 -4.08
C GLY A 82 -10.30 6.87 -4.93
N ARG A 83 -11.47 6.69 -4.32
CA ARG A 83 -12.77 6.69 -5.03
C ARG A 83 -13.06 8.02 -5.72
N LEU A 84 -12.72 9.13 -5.06
CA LEU A 84 -12.86 10.44 -5.68
C LEU A 84 -12.00 10.54 -6.96
N GLY A 85 -10.82 9.94 -6.96
CA GLY A 85 -9.97 9.78 -8.15
C GLY A 85 -10.66 9.00 -9.26
N ASP A 86 -11.31 7.88 -8.93
CA ASP A 86 -12.05 7.07 -9.92
C ASP A 86 -13.25 7.83 -10.55
N MET A 87 -13.90 8.72 -9.78
CA MET A 87 -15.06 9.51 -10.25
C MET A 87 -14.68 10.75 -11.04
N TYR A 88 -13.71 11.51 -10.55
CA TYR A 88 -13.37 12.84 -11.09
C TYR A 88 -12.09 12.84 -11.93
N GLY A 89 -11.35 11.76 -11.90
CA GLY A 89 -10.08 11.58 -12.59
C GLY A 89 -8.91 11.45 -11.61
N ARG A 90 -8.17 10.35 -11.73
CA ARG A 90 -7.05 10.00 -10.83
C ARG A 90 -5.93 11.02 -10.90
N VAL A 91 -5.56 11.45 -12.10
CA VAL A 91 -4.52 12.46 -12.33
C VAL A 91 -4.95 13.83 -11.80
N ARG A 92 -6.24 14.20 -11.93
CA ARG A 92 -6.74 15.48 -11.41
C ARG A 92 -6.67 15.55 -9.88
N ILE A 93 -7.14 14.50 -9.20
CA ILE A 93 -7.09 14.43 -7.74
C ILE A 93 -5.65 14.38 -7.25
N TYR A 94 -4.78 13.63 -7.93
CA TYR A 94 -3.35 13.56 -7.64
C TYR A 94 -2.67 14.94 -7.76
N ASN A 95 -2.93 15.68 -8.83
CA ASN A 95 -2.38 17.02 -9.05
C ASN A 95 -2.89 18.04 -8.00
N ALA A 96 -4.19 17.96 -7.67
CA ALA A 96 -4.76 18.77 -6.59
C ALA A 96 -4.10 18.43 -5.24
N GLY A 97 -3.75 17.15 -5.02
CA GLY A 97 -2.99 16.68 -3.86
C GLY A 97 -1.62 17.33 -3.75
N PHE A 98 -0.85 17.39 -4.83
CA PHE A 98 0.44 18.09 -4.86
C PHE A 98 0.30 19.58 -4.55
N ALA A 99 -0.66 20.25 -5.19
CA ALA A 99 -0.88 21.70 -4.99
C ALA A 99 -1.27 21.98 -3.53
N LEU A 100 -2.23 21.21 -2.98
CA LEU A 100 -2.67 21.35 -1.58
C LEU A 100 -1.53 21.09 -0.60
N PHE A 101 -0.75 20.04 -0.83
CA PHE A 101 0.40 19.68 -0.01
C PHE A 101 1.48 20.78 -0.02
N THR A 102 1.72 21.40 -1.17
CA THR A 102 2.69 22.49 -1.31
C THR A 102 2.22 23.76 -0.60
N VAL A 103 0.97 24.18 -0.81
CA VAL A 103 0.40 25.35 -0.15
C VAL A 103 0.40 25.20 1.37
N THR A 104 0.01 24.03 1.86
CA THR A 104 0.02 23.75 3.30
C THR A 104 1.43 23.70 3.89
N SER A 105 2.43 23.23 3.14
CA SER A 105 3.84 23.29 3.56
C SER A 105 4.34 24.72 3.70
N ILE A 106 3.93 25.64 2.81
CA ILE A 106 4.22 27.07 2.92
C ILE A 106 3.55 27.65 4.17
N ALA A 107 2.27 27.34 4.41
CA ALA A 107 1.54 27.83 5.58
C ALA A 107 2.16 27.35 6.90
N LEU A 108 2.65 26.11 6.96
CA LEU A 108 3.37 25.56 8.12
C LEU A 108 4.72 26.26 8.35
N ALA A 109 5.46 26.53 7.27
CA ALA A 109 6.75 27.23 7.35
C ALA A 109 6.61 28.70 7.79
N LEU A 110 5.47 29.32 7.48
CA LEU A 110 5.19 30.74 7.78
C LEU A 110 4.47 30.96 9.12
N ASP A 111 4.39 29.97 10.00
CA ASP A 111 3.70 30.10 11.30
C ASP A 111 4.05 31.43 11.98
N PRO A 112 3.07 32.34 12.17
CA PRO A 112 3.30 33.65 12.78
C PRO A 112 3.11 33.65 14.29
N PHE A 113 2.68 32.52 14.88
CA PHE A 113 2.31 32.43 16.29
C PHE A 113 3.37 31.70 17.12
N SER A 114 3.28 31.87 18.43
CA SER A 114 4.11 31.17 19.42
C SER A 114 3.24 30.51 20.49
N GLY A 115 3.84 29.57 21.26
CA GLY A 115 3.16 28.82 22.30
C GLY A 115 2.00 27.98 21.77
N GLY A 116 0.94 27.86 22.55
CA GLY A 116 -0.24 27.04 22.20
C GLY A 116 -0.94 27.47 20.90
N LYS A 117 -0.91 28.78 20.56
CA LYS A 117 -1.48 29.27 19.28
C LYS A 117 -0.66 28.80 18.09
N GLY A 118 0.68 28.79 18.19
CA GLY A 118 1.54 28.21 17.16
C GLY A 118 1.31 26.70 17.02
N ALA A 119 1.21 25.96 18.13
CA ALA A 119 0.91 24.56 18.09
C ALA A 119 -0.44 24.25 17.40
N LEU A 120 -1.50 25.04 17.69
CA LEU A 120 -2.80 24.88 17.03
C LEU A 120 -2.74 25.21 15.55
N TRP A 121 -2.00 26.23 15.15
CA TRP A 121 -1.74 26.55 13.73
C TRP A 121 -1.09 25.39 13.02
N MET A 122 -0.03 24.83 13.62
CA MET A 122 0.69 23.68 13.07
C MET A 122 -0.22 22.46 12.94
N ILE A 123 -0.99 22.10 13.98
CA ILE A 123 -1.92 20.98 13.95
C ILE A 123 -2.97 21.19 12.86
N GLY A 124 -3.58 22.36 12.79
CA GLY A 124 -4.61 22.66 11.79
C GLY A 124 -4.12 22.49 10.37
N TRP A 125 -2.98 23.10 10.04
CA TRP A 125 -2.41 22.96 8.70
C TRP A 125 -1.85 21.56 8.41
N ARG A 126 -1.39 20.83 9.42
CA ARG A 126 -1.01 19.42 9.28
C ARG A 126 -2.21 18.52 8.92
N VAL A 127 -3.38 18.79 9.50
CA VAL A 127 -4.63 18.10 9.15
C VAL A 127 -4.99 18.36 7.67
N VAL A 128 -4.89 19.61 7.23
CA VAL A 128 -5.14 19.97 5.81
C VAL A 128 -4.07 19.36 4.88
N GLN A 129 -2.79 19.36 5.31
CA GLN A 129 -1.69 18.73 4.56
C GLN A 129 -1.91 17.23 4.37
N ALA A 130 -2.46 16.55 5.38
CA ALA A 130 -2.78 15.13 5.31
C ALA A 130 -3.83 14.79 4.24
N ILE A 131 -4.77 15.71 3.95
CA ILE A 131 -5.70 15.56 2.82
C ILE A 131 -4.90 15.51 1.51
N GLY A 132 -3.98 16.44 1.29
CA GLY A 132 -3.08 16.45 0.13
C GLY A 132 -2.24 15.18 0.02
N GLY A 133 -1.62 14.75 1.14
CA GLY A 133 -0.85 13.51 1.22
C GLY A 133 -1.68 12.27 0.88
N SER A 134 -2.91 12.20 1.37
CA SER A 134 -3.85 11.10 1.08
C SER A 134 -4.26 11.07 -0.39
N MET A 135 -4.47 12.25 -1.02
CA MET A 135 -4.73 12.34 -2.47
C MET A 135 -3.57 11.78 -3.30
N LEU A 136 -2.34 12.08 -2.90
CA LEU A 136 -1.13 11.57 -3.56
C LEU A 136 -1.01 10.06 -3.39
N MET A 137 -1.10 9.55 -2.17
CA MET A 137 -0.92 8.12 -1.87
C MET A 137 -2.01 7.24 -2.49
N ALA A 138 -3.27 7.64 -2.38
CA ALA A 138 -4.40 6.87 -2.89
C ALA A 138 -4.37 6.72 -4.41
N ASN A 139 -4.01 7.78 -5.14
CA ASN A 139 -4.05 7.80 -6.59
C ASN A 139 -2.72 7.36 -7.25
N SER A 140 -1.59 7.39 -6.53
CA SER A 140 -0.29 6.96 -7.05
C SER A 140 -0.31 5.52 -7.58
N ALA A 141 -0.76 4.56 -6.76
CA ALA A 141 -0.85 3.16 -7.16
C ALA A 141 -1.84 2.95 -8.32
N ALA A 142 -2.94 3.70 -8.35
CA ALA A 142 -3.95 3.62 -9.39
C ALA A 142 -3.41 4.14 -10.73
N ILE A 143 -2.71 5.28 -10.75
CA ILE A 143 -2.05 5.83 -11.95
C ILE A 143 -1.02 4.85 -12.50
N LEU A 144 -0.24 4.18 -11.63
CA LEU A 144 0.73 3.16 -12.06
C LEU A 144 0.06 1.95 -12.69
N THR A 145 -1.05 1.48 -12.13
CA THR A 145 -1.78 0.34 -12.70
C THR A 145 -2.40 0.65 -14.05
N ASP A 146 -2.73 1.91 -14.31
CA ASP A 146 -3.24 2.37 -15.62
C ASP A 146 -2.11 2.55 -16.65
N ALA A 147 -0.94 3.02 -16.22
CA ALA A 147 0.18 3.32 -17.10
C ALA A 147 1.00 2.09 -17.50
N PHE A 148 0.98 1.01 -16.70
CA PHE A 148 1.79 -0.18 -16.95
C PHE A 148 0.97 -1.39 -17.42
N PRO A 149 1.48 -2.17 -18.40
CA PRO A 149 0.88 -3.44 -18.81
C PRO A 149 0.89 -4.43 -17.62
N ALA A 150 -0.05 -5.37 -17.63
CA ALA A 150 -0.28 -6.30 -16.52
C ALA A 150 1.00 -7.04 -16.04
N SER A 151 1.87 -7.43 -16.99
CA SER A 151 3.15 -8.11 -16.71
C SER A 151 4.19 -7.24 -15.97
N GLN A 152 4.08 -5.90 -16.01
CA GLN A 152 5.06 -4.97 -15.42
C GLN A 152 4.50 -4.20 -14.21
N ARG A 153 3.21 -4.36 -13.88
CA ARG A 153 2.56 -3.65 -12.75
C ARG A 153 3.20 -3.96 -11.41
N GLY A 154 3.57 -5.22 -11.19
CA GLY A 154 4.24 -5.64 -9.96
C GLY A 154 5.56 -4.91 -9.73
N MET A 155 6.37 -4.77 -10.78
CA MET A 155 7.63 -4.01 -10.73
C MET A 155 7.39 -2.54 -10.42
N ALA A 156 6.43 -1.89 -11.09
CA ALA A 156 6.13 -0.47 -10.91
C ALA A 156 5.63 -0.17 -9.47
N LEU A 157 4.71 -0.99 -8.97
CA LEU A 157 4.22 -0.87 -7.59
C LEU A 157 5.33 -1.19 -6.57
N GLY A 158 6.20 -2.15 -6.86
CA GLY A 158 7.37 -2.47 -6.04
C GLY A 158 8.31 -1.28 -5.90
N ILE A 159 8.65 -0.60 -7.00
CA ILE A 159 9.48 0.61 -6.98
C ILE A 159 8.82 1.72 -6.15
N ASN A 160 7.50 1.89 -6.27
CA ASN A 160 6.76 2.89 -5.49
C ASN A 160 6.79 2.59 -3.98
N ILE A 161 6.70 1.31 -3.58
CA ILE A 161 6.84 0.88 -2.19
C ILE A 161 8.28 1.14 -1.68
N VAL A 162 9.29 0.81 -2.47
CA VAL A 162 10.70 1.09 -2.12
C VAL A 162 10.91 2.59 -1.94
N ALA A 163 10.31 3.43 -2.80
CA ALA A 163 10.39 4.87 -2.66
C ALA A 163 9.70 5.38 -1.37
N ALA A 164 8.56 4.80 -1.00
CA ALA A 164 7.90 5.15 0.26
C ALA A 164 8.80 4.87 1.47
N LEU A 165 9.48 3.73 1.47
CA LEU A 165 10.43 3.34 2.51
C LEU A 165 11.68 4.23 2.52
N ALA A 166 12.25 4.49 1.34
CA ALA A 166 13.36 5.41 1.19
C ALA A 166 12.99 6.83 1.67
N GLY A 167 11.77 7.27 1.37
CA GLY A 167 11.25 8.56 1.84
C GLY A 167 11.16 8.65 3.36
N GLN A 168 10.68 7.59 4.02
CA GLN A 168 10.64 7.54 5.47
C GLN A 168 12.04 7.68 6.09
N PHE A 169 13.02 7.04 5.47
CA PHE A 169 14.41 7.09 5.88
C PHE A 169 15.05 8.46 5.63
N ILE A 170 14.94 8.96 4.39
CA ILE A 170 15.47 10.27 4.00
C ILE A 170 14.88 11.34 4.92
N GLY A 171 13.59 11.24 5.25
CA GLY A 171 12.91 12.18 6.14
C GLY A 171 13.49 12.22 7.55
N LEU A 172 13.89 11.09 8.12
CA LEU A 172 14.55 11.08 9.44
C LEU A 172 15.89 11.83 9.41
N VAL A 173 16.73 11.55 8.41
CA VAL A 173 18.05 12.21 8.31
C VAL A 173 17.90 13.70 7.94
N LEU A 174 17.10 14.01 6.92
CA LEU A 174 16.85 15.39 6.52
C LEU A 174 16.20 16.20 7.65
N GLY A 175 15.29 15.59 8.41
CA GLY A 175 14.65 16.23 9.53
C GLY A 175 15.65 16.63 10.61
N GLY A 176 16.60 15.76 10.91
CA GLY A 176 17.69 16.06 11.83
C GLY A 176 18.56 17.21 11.37
N VAL A 177 19.07 17.15 10.13
CA VAL A 177 19.90 18.22 9.53
C VAL A 177 19.19 19.55 9.46
N LEU A 178 17.95 19.56 8.95
CA LEU A 178 17.20 20.78 8.76
C LEU A 178 16.72 21.37 10.09
N ALA A 179 16.43 20.55 11.08
CA ALA A 179 16.03 20.96 12.42
C ALA A 179 17.18 21.71 13.15
N GLU A 180 18.42 21.26 12.97
CA GLU A 180 19.61 21.91 13.53
C GLU A 180 19.81 23.33 12.94
N TRP A 181 19.55 23.49 11.65
CA TRP A 181 19.70 24.79 10.99
C TRP A 181 18.54 25.76 11.32
N ASN A 182 17.30 25.34 11.03
CA ASN A 182 16.10 26.12 11.35
C ASN A 182 14.89 25.20 11.26
N TRP A 183 14.07 25.14 12.30
CA TRP A 183 12.87 24.29 12.34
C TRP A 183 11.89 24.55 11.16
N ARG A 184 11.80 25.76 10.63
CA ARG A 184 10.98 26.09 9.46
C ARG A 184 11.45 25.43 8.19
N SER A 185 12.74 25.11 8.09
CA SER A 185 13.35 24.44 6.93
C SER A 185 12.77 23.04 6.72
N VAL A 186 12.29 22.40 7.79
CA VAL A 186 11.59 21.10 7.75
C VAL A 186 10.36 21.14 6.83
N PHE A 187 9.68 22.26 6.77
CA PHE A 187 8.53 22.49 5.89
C PHE A 187 8.93 23.09 4.55
N TRP A 188 9.91 24.01 4.55
CA TRP A 188 10.39 24.65 3.33
C TRP A 188 10.97 23.66 2.32
N VAL A 189 11.60 22.57 2.76
CA VAL A 189 12.16 21.54 1.86
C VAL A 189 11.09 20.89 0.98
N ASN A 190 9.85 20.81 1.45
CA ASN A 190 8.74 20.25 0.68
C ASN A 190 8.25 21.19 -0.43
N VAL A 191 8.52 22.50 -0.32
CA VAL A 191 7.98 23.52 -1.26
C VAL A 191 8.59 23.38 -2.66
N PRO A 192 9.92 23.40 -2.85
CA PRO A 192 10.50 23.23 -4.18
C PRO A 192 10.12 21.89 -4.81
N ILE A 193 10.14 20.81 -4.04
CA ILE A 193 9.77 19.49 -4.53
C ILE A 193 8.28 19.47 -4.93
N GLY A 194 7.41 20.05 -4.10
CA GLY A 194 5.98 20.14 -4.36
C GLY A 194 5.64 21.01 -5.57
N VAL A 195 6.31 22.16 -5.75
CA VAL A 195 6.12 23.02 -6.92
C VAL A 195 6.57 22.30 -8.20
N ILE A 196 7.77 21.71 -8.20
CA ILE A 196 8.30 20.96 -9.33
C ILE A 196 7.37 19.77 -9.64
N GLY A 197 6.97 19.01 -8.60
CA GLY A 197 6.05 17.88 -8.72
C GLY A 197 4.70 18.28 -9.29
N THR A 198 4.13 19.39 -8.82
CA THR A 198 2.85 19.94 -9.33
C THR A 198 2.94 20.32 -10.81
N ILE A 199 3.96 21.10 -11.20
CA ILE A 199 4.14 21.54 -12.58
C ILE A 199 4.39 20.33 -13.49
N TRP A 200 5.23 19.42 -13.05
CA TRP A 200 5.56 18.22 -13.81
C TRP A 200 4.36 17.30 -13.97
N ALA A 201 3.62 17.03 -12.89
CA ALA A 201 2.41 16.21 -12.94
C ALA A 201 1.35 16.82 -13.87
N TYR A 202 1.16 18.15 -13.79
CA TYR A 202 0.20 18.87 -14.64
C TYR A 202 0.55 18.81 -16.14
N ARG A 203 1.85 18.81 -16.49
CA ARG A 203 2.32 18.78 -17.87
C ARG A 203 2.45 17.39 -18.46
N SER A 204 2.76 16.40 -17.64
CA SER A 204 3.21 15.10 -18.11
C SER A 204 2.23 13.96 -17.87
N LEU A 205 1.41 14.04 -16.80
CA LEU A 205 0.42 13.01 -16.52
C LEU A 205 -0.85 13.20 -17.34
N ARG A 206 -1.37 12.11 -17.86
CA ARG A 206 -2.58 12.09 -18.70
C ARG A 206 -3.64 11.21 -18.04
N GLU A 207 -4.90 11.63 -18.14
CA GLU A 207 -6.03 10.83 -17.68
C GLU A 207 -6.27 9.70 -18.69
N ALA A 208 -5.92 8.47 -18.33
CA ALA A 208 -5.98 7.32 -19.22
C ALA A 208 -7.31 6.54 -19.15
N VAL A 209 -8.11 6.74 -18.08
CA VAL A 209 -9.29 5.92 -17.81
C VAL A 209 -10.59 6.73 -17.90
N GLN A 210 -11.62 6.13 -18.50
CA GLN A 210 -12.99 6.69 -18.47
C GLN A 210 -13.50 6.74 -17.04
N ARG A 211 -14.05 7.88 -16.67
CA ARG A 211 -14.60 8.14 -15.34
C ARG A 211 -15.70 7.15 -15.02
N ARG A 212 -15.58 6.48 -13.89
CA ARG A 212 -16.59 5.53 -13.41
C ARG A 212 -17.64 6.29 -12.62
N LYS A 213 -18.93 6.06 -12.92
CA LYS A 213 -20.02 6.54 -12.06
C LYS A 213 -20.01 5.67 -10.80
N ALA A 214 -19.41 6.16 -9.72
CA ALA A 214 -19.43 5.54 -8.41
C ALA A 214 -20.14 6.48 -7.41
N ARG A 215 -20.69 5.93 -6.33
CA ARG A 215 -21.25 6.73 -5.25
C ARG A 215 -20.28 6.77 -4.08
N ILE A 216 -20.16 7.94 -3.44
CA ILE A 216 -19.37 8.08 -2.23
C ILE A 216 -20.26 7.68 -1.05
N ASP A 217 -19.75 6.80 -0.22
CA ASP A 217 -20.37 6.44 1.04
C ASP A 217 -20.09 7.53 2.10
N TRP A 218 -20.91 8.58 2.13
CA TRP A 218 -20.76 9.68 3.08
C TRP A 218 -21.00 9.24 4.52
N TRP A 219 -21.95 8.32 4.75
CA TRP A 219 -22.27 7.85 6.09
C TRP A 219 -21.19 6.92 6.64
N GLY A 220 -20.66 6.01 5.85
CA GLY A 220 -19.53 5.19 6.21
C GLY A 220 -18.30 6.03 6.54
N ASN A 221 -17.95 7.00 5.68
CA ASN A 221 -16.84 7.93 5.93
C ASN A 221 -17.02 8.74 7.21
N LEU A 222 -18.20 9.31 7.43
CA LEU A 222 -18.49 10.15 8.60
C LEU A 222 -18.43 9.33 9.90
N THR A 223 -19.07 8.18 9.93
CA THR A 223 -19.09 7.31 11.12
C THR A 223 -17.70 6.76 11.42
N PHE A 224 -16.92 6.38 10.40
CA PHE A 224 -15.54 5.96 10.58
C PHE A 224 -14.67 7.10 11.12
N ALA A 225 -14.75 8.29 10.51
CA ALA A 225 -14.00 9.48 10.94
C ALA A 225 -14.30 9.86 12.38
N VAL A 226 -15.58 9.96 12.72
CA VAL A 226 -16.02 10.35 14.07
C VAL A 226 -15.64 9.29 15.10
N GLY A 227 -15.88 8.02 14.80
CA GLY A 227 -15.58 6.91 15.71
C GLY A 227 -14.08 6.79 16.01
N LEU A 228 -13.25 6.83 14.98
CA LEU A 228 -11.79 6.74 15.14
C LEU A 228 -11.22 8.00 15.82
N THR A 229 -11.71 9.20 15.45
CA THR A 229 -11.28 10.45 16.09
C THR A 229 -11.65 10.48 17.57
N ALA A 230 -12.88 10.09 17.93
CA ALA A 230 -13.33 10.04 19.32
C ALA A 230 -12.49 9.07 20.15
N LEU A 231 -12.20 7.89 19.62
CA LEU A 231 -11.37 6.90 20.28
C LEU A 231 -9.94 7.42 20.52
N LEU A 232 -9.33 8.03 19.50
CA LEU A 232 -7.98 8.56 19.60
C LEU A 232 -7.89 9.81 20.49
N ALA A 233 -8.89 10.69 20.44
CA ALA A 233 -8.99 11.82 21.35
C ALA A 233 -9.10 11.33 22.80
N ALA A 234 -9.95 10.34 23.07
CA ALA A 234 -10.09 9.77 24.39
C ALA A 234 -8.77 9.17 24.90
N ILE A 235 -8.03 8.43 24.08
CA ILE A 235 -6.70 7.91 24.43
C ILE A 235 -5.74 9.08 24.72
N THR A 236 -5.71 10.11 23.92
CA THR A 236 -4.83 11.27 24.10
C THR A 236 -5.12 12.02 25.38
N TYR A 237 -6.38 12.24 25.72
CA TYR A 237 -6.77 12.90 26.97
C TYR A 237 -6.70 11.97 28.19
N GLY A 238 -6.80 10.65 28.01
CA GLY A 238 -6.61 9.66 29.05
C GLY A 238 -5.19 9.61 29.60
N ILE A 239 -4.21 10.08 28.84
CA ILE A 239 -2.80 10.17 29.27
C ILE A 239 -2.57 11.33 30.26
N GLN A 240 -3.44 12.35 30.24
CA GLN A 240 -3.29 13.54 31.08
C GLN A 240 -3.78 13.29 32.51
N PRO A 241 -3.18 13.97 33.52
CA PRO A 241 -3.62 13.84 34.90
C PRO A 241 -5.07 14.29 35.08
N TYR A 242 -5.84 13.55 35.89
CA TYR A 242 -7.21 13.90 36.23
C TYR A 242 -7.57 13.41 37.63
N GLY A 243 -8.27 14.24 38.43
CA GLY A 243 -8.81 13.85 39.73
C GLY A 243 -7.76 13.39 40.76
N GLY A 244 -6.54 13.94 40.68
CA GLY A 244 -5.43 13.56 41.58
C GLY A 244 -4.67 12.30 41.14
N HIS A 245 -5.08 11.66 40.04
CA HIS A 245 -4.35 10.53 39.44
C HIS A 245 -3.35 11.01 38.39
N THR A 246 -2.27 10.27 38.22
CA THR A 246 -1.23 10.54 37.21
C THR A 246 -1.73 10.41 35.77
N GLN A 247 -2.87 9.75 35.58
CA GLN A 247 -3.56 9.56 34.29
C GLN A 247 -5.06 9.75 34.43
N GLY A 248 -5.73 10.14 33.34
CA GLY A 248 -7.15 10.49 33.32
C GLY A 248 -8.09 9.40 32.79
N TRP A 249 -7.75 8.13 32.91
CA TRP A 249 -8.61 7.03 32.45
C TRP A 249 -9.96 6.94 33.13
N THR A 250 -10.07 7.49 34.36
CA THR A 250 -11.32 7.59 35.12
C THR A 250 -12.14 8.83 34.74
N ASN A 251 -11.64 9.73 33.90
CA ASN A 251 -12.36 10.91 33.47
C ASN A 251 -13.61 10.51 32.70
N PRO A 252 -14.82 10.99 33.06
CA PRO A 252 -16.07 10.65 32.39
C PRO A 252 -16.05 10.96 30.87
N TRP A 253 -15.36 12.04 30.45
CA TRP A 253 -15.24 12.40 29.03
C TRP A 253 -14.33 11.44 28.27
N VAL A 254 -13.29 10.91 28.91
CA VAL A 254 -12.42 9.88 28.32
C VAL A 254 -13.20 8.58 28.15
N LEU A 255 -13.93 8.15 29.18
CA LEU A 255 -14.77 6.96 29.09
C LEU A 255 -15.88 7.12 28.04
N ALA A 256 -16.53 8.28 28.01
CA ALA A 256 -17.54 8.59 26.99
C ALA A 256 -16.95 8.55 25.58
N GLY A 257 -15.74 9.08 25.38
CA GLY A 257 -15.03 9.04 24.10
C GLY A 257 -14.61 7.62 23.69
N LEU A 258 -14.14 6.78 24.62
CA LEU A 258 -13.80 5.38 24.33
C LEU A 258 -15.04 4.56 23.99
N ILE A 259 -16.06 4.61 24.81
CA ILE A 259 -17.31 3.84 24.64
C ILE A 259 -18.06 4.38 23.41
N GLY A 260 -18.23 5.70 23.33
CA GLY A 260 -18.92 6.36 22.21
C GLY A 260 -18.20 6.15 20.89
N GLY A 261 -16.86 6.29 20.86
CA GLY A 261 -16.03 6.02 19.69
C GLY A 261 -16.16 4.57 19.20
N ALA A 262 -16.08 3.61 20.15
CA ALA A 262 -16.29 2.19 19.83
C ALA A 262 -17.71 1.93 19.32
N ALA A 263 -18.73 2.51 19.93
CA ALA A 263 -20.12 2.38 19.50
C ALA A 263 -20.32 2.94 18.08
N VAL A 264 -19.73 4.10 17.77
CA VAL A 264 -19.80 4.70 16.43
C VAL A 264 -19.06 3.83 15.39
N LEU A 265 -17.96 3.18 15.74
CA LEU A 265 -17.29 2.21 14.86
C LEU A 265 -18.14 0.95 14.61
N VAL A 266 -18.91 0.51 15.60
CA VAL A 266 -19.92 -0.56 15.41
C VAL A 266 -21.02 -0.08 14.46
N ILE A 267 -21.52 1.15 14.64
CA ILE A 267 -22.49 1.76 13.72
C ILE A 267 -21.90 1.85 12.31
N PHE A 268 -20.63 2.22 12.16
CA PHE A 268 -19.92 2.19 10.88
C PHE A 268 -20.03 0.80 10.22
N CYS A 269 -19.72 -0.28 10.93
CA CYS A 269 -19.85 -1.63 10.38
C CYS A 269 -21.28 -1.97 9.97
N LEU A 270 -22.30 -1.48 10.71
CA LEU A 270 -23.71 -1.68 10.38
C LEU A 270 -24.13 -0.87 9.13
N VAL A 271 -23.59 0.32 8.96
CA VAL A 271 -23.80 1.17 7.77
C VAL A 271 -23.19 0.49 6.56
N GLU A 272 -21.90 0.09 6.63
CA GLU A 272 -21.20 -0.61 5.55
C GLU A 272 -21.88 -1.90 5.11
N ALA A 273 -22.53 -2.62 6.03
CA ALA A 273 -23.27 -3.83 5.73
C ALA A 273 -24.58 -3.57 4.95
N ARG A 274 -25.06 -2.32 4.91
CA ARG A 274 -26.36 -1.96 4.29
C ARG A 274 -26.24 -1.09 3.04
N VAL A 275 -25.10 -0.43 2.84
CA VAL A 275 -24.88 0.45 1.69
C VAL A 275 -24.60 -0.40 0.44
N SER A 276 -25.14 0.00 -0.70
CA SER A 276 -24.97 -0.71 -1.98
C SER A 276 -23.56 -0.66 -2.54
N GLU A 277 -22.82 0.43 -2.26
CA GLU A 277 -21.42 0.59 -2.65
C GLU A 277 -20.58 0.95 -1.41
N PRO A 278 -20.29 -0.02 -0.53
CA PRO A 278 -19.61 0.23 0.72
C PRO A 278 -18.16 0.70 0.49
N MET A 279 -17.65 1.58 1.37
CA MET A 279 -16.25 1.97 1.40
C MET A 279 -15.37 0.77 1.79
N PHE A 280 -15.87 -0.01 2.74
CA PHE A 280 -15.27 -1.26 3.22
C PHE A 280 -16.18 -2.44 2.87
N PRO A 281 -15.93 -3.16 1.76
CA PRO A 281 -16.69 -4.36 1.45
C PRO A 281 -16.45 -5.43 2.54
N LEU A 282 -17.34 -5.47 3.54
CA LEU A 282 -17.20 -6.38 4.69
C LEU A 282 -17.25 -7.87 4.27
N GLU A 283 -17.78 -8.15 3.09
CA GLU A 283 -17.80 -9.49 2.50
C GLU A 283 -16.40 -10.08 2.32
N LEU A 284 -15.38 -9.22 2.09
CA LEU A 284 -13.99 -9.67 1.96
C LEU A 284 -13.46 -10.33 3.23
N PHE A 285 -14.01 -9.99 4.41
CA PHE A 285 -13.61 -10.64 5.67
C PHE A 285 -14.14 -12.06 5.83
N ARG A 286 -15.04 -12.52 4.95
CA ARG A 286 -15.43 -13.93 4.89
C ARG A 286 -14.29 -14.81 4.37
N ASP A 287 -13.41 -14.24 3.56
CA ASP A 287 -12.17 -14.90 3.18
C ASP A 287 -11.17 -14.88 4.34
N ARG A 288 -10.74 -16.07 4.75
CA ARG A 288 -9.84 -16.24 5.90
C ARG A 288 -8.46 -15.64 5.65
N ALA A 289 -7.97 -15.66 4.41
CA ALA A 289 -6.66 -15.10 4.09
C ALA A 289 -6.70 -13.56 4.14
N PHE A 290 -7.79 -12.94 3.64
CA PHE A 290 -8.01 -11.51 3.75
C PHE A 290 -8.14 -11.05 5.21
N ALA A 291 -8.98 -11.74 5.99
CA ALA A 291 -9.23 -11.38 7.39
C ALA A 291 -7.97 -11.53 8.26
N SER A 292 -7.29 -12.67 8.18
CA SER A 292 -6.08 -12.94 8.97
C SER A 292 -4.90 -12.06 8.53
N GLY A 293 -4.75 -11.81 7.22
CA GLY A 293 -3.72 -10.91 6.69
C GLY A 293 -3.90 -9.47 7.16
N ASN A 294 -5.13 -8.94 7.16
CA ASN A 294 -5.40 -7.59 7.68
C ASN A 294 -5.29 -7.52 9.21
N ALA A 295 -5.69 -8.55 9.94
CA ALA A 295 -5.48 -8.63 11.39
C ALA A 295 -3.97 -8.61 11.73
N ALA A 296 -3.16 -9.42 11.05
CA ALA A 296 -1.71 -9.42 11.20
C ALA A 296 -1.10 -8.06 10.83
N ASN A 297 -1.60 -7.41 9.76
CA ASN A 297 -1.17 -6.07 9.35
C ASN A 297 -1.45 -5.01 10.42
N LEU A 298 -2.66 -5.01 11.01
CA LEU A 298 -3.03 -4.11 12.11
C LEU A 298 -2.12 -4.32 13.33
N LEU A 299 -1.97 -5.58 13.79
CA LEU A 299 -1.17 -5.93 14.95
C LEU A 299 0.32 -5.59 14.76
N SER A 300 0.88 -5.88 13.58
CA SER A 300 2.23 -5.48 13.21
C SER A 300 2.39 -3.95 13.23
N SER A 301 1.40 -3.22 12.74
CA SER A 301 1.42 -1.75 12.71
C SER A 301 1.33 -1.16 14.11
N VAL A 302 0.56 -1.78 15.00
CA VAL A 302 0.52 -1.42 16.43
C VAL A 302 1.88 -1.70 17.09
N ALA A 303 2.50 -2.85 16.85
CA ALA A 303 3.81 -3.17 17.42
C ALA A 303 4.92 -2.22 16.96
N ARG A 304 4.89 -1.75 15.71
CA ARG A 304 5.97 -0.94 15.12
C ARG A 304 5.81 0.57 15.29
N GLY A 305 4.59 1.09 15.18
CA GLY A 305 4.35 2.55 15.14
C GLY A 305 4.81 3.24 16.42
N GLY A 306 4.36 2.73 17.57
CA GLY A 306 4.75 3.26 18.88
C GLY A 306 6.22 3.00 19.21
N LEU A 307 6.78 1.86 18.77
CA LEU A 307 8.18 1.56 18.98
C LEU A 307 9.10 2.63 18.37
N GLN A 308 8.90 2.96 17.10
CA GLN A 308 9.74 3.96 16.42
C GLN A 308 9.74 5.28 17.18
N PHE A 309 8.57 5.70 17.66
CA PHE A 309 8.44 6.91 18.49
C PHE A 309 9.19 6.78 19.83
N MET A 310 9.05 5.64 20.52
CA MET A 310 9.76 5.40 21.79
C MET A 310 11.28 5.35 21.61
N LEU A 311 11.78 4.73 20.53
CA LEU A 311 13.22 4.72 20.24
C LEU A 311 13.77 6.13 19.98
N ILE A 312 13.01 6.97 19.31
CA ILE A 312 13.40 8.37 19.09
C ILE A 312 13.50 9.10 20.45
N ILE A 313 12.50 8.95 21.33
CA ILE A 313 12.54 9.56 22.67
C ILE A 313 13.73 9.03 23.48
N TRP A 314 13.99 7.73 23.43
CA TRP A 314 15.12 7.12 24.14
C TRP A 314 16.46 7.69 23.68
N LEU A 315 16.66 7.77 22.36
CA LEU A 315 17.90 8.33 21.80
C LEU A 315 18.01 9.83 22.08
N GLN A 316 17.00 10.63 21.72
CA GLN A 316 17.08 12.10 21.83
C GLN A 316 17.04 12.60 23.28
N GLY A 317 16.18 12.00 24.10
CA GLY A 317 15.93 12.48 25.45
C GLY A 317 16.90 11.95 26.50
N ILE A 318 17.52 10.79 26.28
CA ILE A 318 18.34 10.11 27.29
C ILE A 318 19.71 9.74 26.79
N TRP A 319 19.81 8.84 25.80
CA TRP A 319 21.10 8.22 25.45
C TRP A 319 22.09 9.21 24.85
N LEU A 320 21.69 10.02 23.88
CA LEU A 320 22.58 11.01 23.23
C LEU A 320 23.07 12.09 24.21
N PRO A 321 22.21 12.72 25.05
CA PRO A 321 22.68 13.65 26.07
C PRO A 321 23.67 13.05 27.08
N LEU A 322 23.46 11.80 27.51
CA LEU A 322 24.39 11.07 28.39
C LEU A 322 25.76 10.85 27.74
N HIS A 323 25.79 10.71 26.41
CA HIS A 323 27.02 10.54 25.62
C HIS A 323 27.63 11.87 25.13
N GLY A 324 27.20 13.00 25.69
CA GLY A 324 27.82 14.32 25.47
C GLY A 324 27.33 15.06 24.23
N TYR A 325 26.31 14.55 23.51
CA TYR A 325 25.72 15.27 22.39
C TYR A 325 24.93 16.50 22.86
N ASN A 326 25.01 17.59 22.10
CA ASN A 326 24.18 18.77 22.34
C ASN A 326 22.72 18.47 21.97
N TYR A 327 21.77 19.04 22.68
CA TYR A 327 20.35 18.84 22.43
C TYR A 327 19.94 19.23 20.99
N ASP A 328 20.54 20.26 20.41
CA ASP A 328 20.27 20.69 19.03
C ASP A 328 20.71 19.64 17.98
N GLN A 329 21.69 18.80 18.33
CA GLN A 329 22.23 17.74 17.46
C GLN A 329 21.53 16.39 17.66
N THR A 330 20.77 16.23 18.76
CA THR A 330 20.14 14.93 19.06
C THR A 330 19.15 14.47 17.97
N PRO A 331 18.38 15.34 17.28
CA PRO A 331 17.52 14.89 16.18
C PRO A 331 18.31 14.26 15.04
N LEU A 332 19.41 14.87 14.62
CA LEU A 332 20.27 14.35 13.55
C LEU A 332 20.85 12.98 13.90
N TRP A 333 21.49 12.89 15.08
CA TRP A 333 22.14 11.65 15.49
C TRP A 333 21.15 10.54 15.79
N ALA A 334 19.96 10.84 16.35
CA ALA A 334 18.90 9.86 16.52
C ALA A 334 18.42 9.30 15.17
N GLY A 335 18.28 10.17 14.15
CA GLY A 335 17.98 9.75 12.78
C GLY A 335 19.04 8.80 12.23
N ILE A 336 20.33 9.15 12.36
CA ILE A 336 21.47 8.33 11.91
C ILE A 336 21.50 6.99 12.68
N TYR A 337 21.33 7.00 13.98
CA TYR A 337 21.40 5.80 14.82
C TYR A 337 20.21 4.85 14.66
N LEU A 338 19.11 5.30 14.05
CA LEU A 338 17.99 4.47 13.62
C LEU A 338 18.14 3.93 12.18
N LEU A 339 19.20 4.28 11.44
CA LEU A 339 19.47 3.76 10.10
C LEU A 339 19.45 2.22 10.01
N PRO A 340 20.03 1.47 10.95
CA PRO A 340 20.01 0.02 10.89
C PRO A 340 18.61 -0.57 10.79
N LEU A 341 17.61 0.02 11.48
CA LEU A 341 16.22 -0.38 11.39
C LEU A 341 15.69 -0.35 9.95
N THR A 342 15.98 0.75 9.25
CA THR A 342 15.49 0.95 7.89
C THR A 342 16.26 0.11 6.88
N ILE A 343 17.58 -0.01 7.05
CA ILE A 343 18.42 -0.86 6.20
C ILE A 343 17.96 -2.32 6.29
N GLY A 344 17.68 -2.81 7.50
CA GLY A 344 17.16 -4.16 7.71
C GLY A 344 15.82 -4.38 6.97
N PHE A 345 14.90 -3.41 7.09
CA PHE A 345 13.60 -3.49 6.41
C PHE A 345 13.74 -3.48 4.88
N LEU A 346 14.60 -2.60 4.36
CA LEU A 346 14.81 -2.44 2.92
C LEU A 346 15.51 -3.67 2.31
N ALA A 347 16.44 -4.26 3.02
CA ALA A 347 17.15 -5.47 2.58
C ALA A 347 16.24 -6.70 2.56
N ALA A 348 15.38 -6.85 3.58
CA ALA A 348 14.52 -8.03 3.70
C ALA A 348 13.31 -8.01 2.76
N GLY A 349 12.73 -6.83 2.48
CA GLY A 349 11.49 -6.72 1.72
C GLY A 349 11.50 -7.37 0.33
N PRO A 350 12.41 -6.99 -0.57
CA PRO A 350 12.52 -7.58 -1.91
C PRO A 350 12.85 -9.07 -1.88
N VAL A 351 13.76 -9.47 -1.00
CA VAL A 351 14.18 -10.88 -0.83
C VAL A 351 12.99 -11.72 -0.37
N ALA A 352 12.27 -11.24 0.65
CA ALA A 352 11.10 -11.94 1.17
C ALA A 352 9.95 -12.00 0.14
N GLY A 353 9.73 -10.93 -0.63
CA GLY A 353 8.78 -10.92 -1.73
C GLY A 353 9.07 -12.02 -2.74
N HIS A 354 10.29 -12.06 -3.27
CA HIS A 354 10.69 -13.08 -4.25
C HIS A 354 10.64 -14.52 -3.69
N LEU A 355 11.12 -14.71 -2.47
CA LEU A 355 11.09 -16.03 -1.83
C LEU A 355 9.66 -16.48 -1.48
N SER A 356 8.78 -15.54 -1.15
CA SER A 356 7.38 -15.85 -0.84
C SER A 356 6.61 -16.39 -2.04
N ASP A 357 6.99 -16.01 -3.25
CA ASP A 357 6.40 -16.54 -4.49
C ASP A 357 6.72 -18.02 -4.67
N LYS A 358 7.92 -18.47 -4.25
CA LYS A 358 8.36 -19.86 -4.35
C LYS A 358 7.90 -20.74 -3.18
N PHE A 359 7.97 -20.25 -1.96
CA PHE A 359 7.78 -21.04 -0.73
C PHE A 359 6.47 -20.72 -0.02
N GLY A 360 5.70 -19.74 -0.51
CA GLY A 360 4.43 -19.32 0.05
C GLY A 360 4.55 -18.18 1.05
N ALA A 361 3.70 -17.17 0.92
CA ALA A 361 3.71 -15.91 1.68
C ALA A 361 3.51 -16.11 3.19
N ARG A 362 2.71 -17.10 3.59
CA ARG A 362 2.39 -17.41 4.99
C ARG A 362 3.64 -17.64 5.84
N LEU A 363 4.60 -18.43 5.34
CA LEU A 363 5.80 -18.80 6.09
C LEU A 363 6.65 -17.54 6.41
N PHE A 364 6.89 -16.70 5.39
CA PHE A 364 7.70 -15.49 5.54
C PHE A 364 7.03 -14.42 6.38
N ALA A 365 5.71 -14.22 6.22
CA ALA A 365 4.95 -13.29 7.05
C ALA A 365 4.99 -13.69 8.53
N THR A 366 4.79 -14.97 8.84
CA THR A 366 4.87 -15.46 10.21
C THR A 366 6.28 -15.36 10.77
N ALA A 367 7.30 -15.80 10.02
CA ALA A 367 8.69 -15.72 10.43
C ALA A 367 9.12 -14.27 10.68
N GLY A 368 8.69 -13.33 9.84
CA GLY A 368 8.97 -11.91 10.01
C GLY A 368 8.45 -11.35 11.34
N LEU A 369 7.22 -11.70 11.71
CA LEU A 369 6.64 -11.29 13.00
C LEU A 369 7.34 -11.92 14.20
N LEU A 370 7.79 -13.18 14.10
CA LEU A 370 8.55 -13.84 15.15
C LEU A 370 9.97 -13.24 15.29
N VAL A 371 10.63 -12.93 14.18
CA VAL A 371 11.93 -12.22 14.19
C VAL A 371 11.78 -10.84 14.84
N MET A 372 10.68 -10.13 14.53
CA MET A 372 10.38 -8.85 15.15
C MET A 372 10.12 -9.01 16.66
N ALA A 373 9.37 -10.02 17.08
CA ALA A 373 9.16 -10.33 18.51
C ALA A 373 10.47 -10.66 19.22
N ALA A 374 11.33 -11.45 18.60
CA ALA A 374 12.66 -11.78 19.16
C ALA A 374 13.54 -10.53 19.33
N SER A 375 13.50 -9.61 18.36
CA SER A 375 14.17 -8.31 18.49
C SER A 375 13.64 -7.49 19.68
N PHE A 376 12.32 -7.47 19.88
CA PHE A 376 11.74 -6.78 21.05
C PHE A 376 12.16 -7.42 22.36
N VAL A 377 12.28 -8.74 22.42
CA VAL A 377 12.85 -9.44 23.59
C VAL A 377 14.31 -9.01 23.81
N GLY A 378 15.12 -8.90 22.75
CA GLY A 378 16.48 -8.38 22.87
C GLY A 378 16.52 -6.94 23.42
N LEU A 379 15.66 -6.06 22.92
CA LEU A 379 15.56 -4.67 23.38
C LEU A 379 15.05 -4.57 24.84
N LEU A 380 14.23 -5.52 25.30
CA LEU A 380 13.75 -5.61 26.67
C LEU A 380 14.89 -5.76 27.68
N PHE A 381 15.95 -6.49 27.33
CA PHE A 381 17.11 -6.74 28.21
C PHE A 381 18.21 -5.68 28.06
N LEU A 382 18.00 -4.69 27.19
CA LEU A 382 19.00 -3.66 26.96
C LEU A 382 18.93 -2.61 28.09
N PRO A 383 20.06 -2.27 28.78
CA PRO A 383 20.04 -1.24 29.79
C PRO A 383 19.73 0.15 29.22
N SER A 384 19.33 1.09 30.07
CA SER A 384 19.06 2.48 29.63
C SER A 384 20.27 3.15 28.99
N ASP A 385 21.46 2.84 29.46
CA ASP A 385 22.77 3.23 28.91
C ASP A 385 23.39 2.04 28.17
N PHE A 386 22.96 1.81 26.96
CA PHE A 386 23.29 0.64 26.15
C PHE A 386 24.54 0.84 25.29
N ASN A 387 25.17 -0.28 24.90
CA ASN A 387 26.17 -0.28 23.83
C ASN A 387 25.47 -0.12 22.50
N TYR A 388 25.86 0.92 21.74
CA TYR A 388 25.25 1.20 20.44
C TYR A 388 25.33 0.02 19.45
N GLY A 389 26.44 -0.74 19.43
CA GLY A 389 26.58 -1.89 18.51
C GLY A 389 25.50 -2.94 18.73
N VAL A 390 25.17 -3.25 20.00
CA VAL A 390 24.11 -4.19 20.34
C VAL A 390 22.74 -3.63 19.96
N PHE A 391 22.48 -2.36 20.26
CA PHE A 391 21.27 -1.66 19.88
C PHE A 391 21.09 -1.68 18.36
N ALA A 392 22.12 -1.33 17.58
CA ALA A 392 22.09 -1.30 16.13
C ALA A 392 21.74 -2.68 15.53
N VAL A 393 22.31 -3.76 16.07
CA VAL A 393 21.97 -5.13 15.63
C VAL A 393 20.51 -5.45 15.94
N LEU A 394 20.03 -5.14 17.14
CA LEU A 394 18.66 -5.43 17.53
C LEU A 394 17.62 -4.66 16.67
N VAL A 395 17.86 -3.37 16.43
CA VAL A 395 16.96 -2.60 15.58
C VAL A 395 17.07 -3.00 14.10
N PHE A 396 18.24 -3.43 13.64
CA PHE A 396 18.42 -4.01 12.31
C PHE A 396 17.61 -5.30 12.15
N VAL A 397 17.68 -6.20 13.13
CA VAL A 397 16.90 -7.45 13.17
C VAL A 397 15.39 -7.13 13.21
N ASN A 398 14.98 -6.08 13.96
CA ASN A 398 13.60 -5.61 13.94
C ASN A 398 13.16 -5.17 12.54
N GLY A 399 14.01 -4.42 11.85
CA GLY A 399 13.82 -4.02 10.47
C GLY A 399 13.69 -5.22 9.52
N LEU A 400 14.60 -6.19 9.63
CA LEU A 400 14.52 -7.45 8.87
C LEU A 400 13.18 -8.15 9.07
N GLY A 401 12.75 -8.30 10.33
CA GLY A 401 11.45 -8.89 10.66
C GLY A 401 10.28 -8.16 10.00
N GLY A 402 10.31 -6.82 10.04
CA GLY A 402 9.30 -5.98 9.37
C GLY A 402 9.27 -6.14 7.86
N GLY A 403 10.42 -6.22 7.20
CA GLY A 403 10.55 -6.44 5.76
C GLY A 403 10.10 -7.84 5.35
N LEU A 404 10.49 -8.86 6.11
CA LEU A 404 10.04 -10.25 5.93
C LEU A 404 8.52 -10.40 6.03
N PHE A 405 7.87 -9.57 6.84
CA PHE A 405 6.42 -9.58 7.00
C PHE A 405 5.68 -8.80 5.90
N ALA A 406 6.10 -7.56 5.62
CA ALA A 406 5.28 -6.58 4.92
C ALA A 406 4.97 -6.97 3.46
N ALA A 407 5.97 -7.40 2.69
CA ALA A 407 5.82 -7.75 1.28
C ALA A 407 4.99 -9.04 1.10
N PRO A 408 5.31 -10.16 1.77
CA PRO A 408 4.52 -11.38 1.66
C PRO A 408 3.08 -11.22 2.15
N ASN A 409 2.86 -10.52 3.26
CA ASN A 409 1.50 -10.29 3.77
C ASN A 409 0.65 -9.44 2.80
N THR A 410 1.26 -8.45 2.16
CA THR A 410 0.58 -7.64 1.13
C THR A 410 0.20 -8.51 -0.08
N SER A 411 1.11 -9.35 -0.56
CA SER A 411 0.85 -10.30 -1.65
C SER A 411 -0.29 -11.25 -1.30
N LEU A 412 -0.30 -11.78 -0.09
CA LEU A 412 -1.33 -12.67 0.42
C LEU A 412 -2.71 -12.01 0.45
N ILE A 413 -2.82 -10.80 0.99
CA ILE A 413 -4.07 -10.03 1.00
C ILE A 413 -4.56 -9.75 -0.42
N MET A 414 -3.66 -9.35 -1.33
CA MET A 414 -4.04 -8.98 -2.70
C MET A 414 -4.40 -10.20 -3.57
N SER A 415 -3.79 -11.35 -3.32
CA SER A 415 -4.10 -12.60 -4.04
C SER A 415 -5.42 -13.24 -3.63
N SER A 416 -5.89 -12.99 -2.40
CA SER A 416 -7.17 -13.49 -1.90
C SER A 416 -8.39 -12.71 -2.41
N VAL A 417 -8.18 -11.60 -3.12
CA VAL A 417 -9.26 -10.69 -3.53
C VAL A 417 -9.42 -10.67 -5.05
N PRO A 418 -10.68 -10.76 -5.55
CA PRO A 418 -10.99 -10.60 -6.97
C PRO A 418 -10.41 -9.31 -7.57
N ALA A 419 -9.98 -9.35 -8.83
CA ALA A 419 -9.27 -8.25 -9.48
C ALA A 419 -10.01 -6.90 -9.40
N HIS A 420 -11.35 -6.91 -9.52
CA HIS A 420 -12.18 -5.70 -9.47
C HIS A 420 -12.31 -5.06 -8.07
N LEU A 421 -11.98 -5.80 -6.99
CA LEU A 421 -12.03 -5.32 -5.60
C LEU A 421 -10.63 -5.01 -5.02
N ARG A 422 -9.54 -5.27 -5.76
CA ARG A 422 -8.17 -5.06 -5.27
C ARG A 422 -7.88 -3.62 -4.86
N GLY A 423 -8.50 -2.64 -5.53
CA GLY A 423 -8.41 -1.23 -5.16
C GLY A 423 -8.98 -0.96 -3.75
N ALA A 424 -10.19 -1.44 -3.48
CA ALA A 424 -10.82 -1.36 -2.16
C ALA A 424 -9.99 -2.09 -1.10
N ALA A 425 -9.54 -3.31 -1.38
CA ALA A 425 -8.71 -4.11 -0.49
C ALA A 425 -7.38 -3.42 -0.13
N SER A 426 -6.72 -2.77 -1.11
CA SER A 426 -5.51 -1.99 -0.88
C SER A 426 -5.77 -0.78 0.03
N GLY A 427 -6.89 -0.07 -0.20
CA GLY A 427 -7.33 1.02 0.66
C GLY A 427 -7.60 0.56 2.09
N MET A 428 -8.34 -0.53 2.26
CA MET A 428 -8.63 -1.13 3.58
C MET A 428 -7.32 -1.52 4.31
N ARG A 429 -6.40 -2.18 3.61
CA ARG A 429 -5.08 -2.51 4.17
C ARG A 429 -4.33 -1.27 4.64
N ALA A 430 -4.31 -0.20 3.85
CA ALA A 430 -3.66 1.06 4.21
C ALA A 430 -4.34 1.74 5.41
N THR A 431 -5.67 1.71 5.48
CA THR A 431 -6.43 2.21 6.61
C THR A 431 -6.12 1.44 7.90
N PHE A 432 -6.10 0.11 7.86
CA PHE A 432 -5.71 -0.70 9.03
C PHE A 432 -4.26 -0.42 9.45
N GLN A 433 -3.35 -0.26 8.51
CA GLN A 433 -1.96 0.09 8.79
C GLN A 433 -1.83 1.44 9.48
N ASN A 434 -2.43 2.49 8.91
CA ASN A 434 -2.36 3.84 9.46
C ASN A 434 -3.09 3.96 10.80
N SER A 435 -4.28 3.37 10.92
CA SER A 435 -5.03 3.32 12.19
C SER A 435 -4.25 2.60 13.28
N GLY A 436 -3.60 1.48 12.94
CA GLY A 436 -2.73 0.75 13.85
C GLY A 436 -1.54 1.58 14.34
N MET A 437 -0.89 2.32 13.43
CA MET A 437 0.22 3.22 13.79
C MET A 437 -0.22 4.34 14.74
N VAL A 438 -1.36 4.99 14.47
CA VAL A 438 -1.89 6.07 15.31
C VAL A 438 -2.27 5.55 16.68
N LEU A 439 -3.02 4.43 16.72
CA LEU A 439 -3.42 3.79 17.96
C LEU A 439 -2.20 3.39 18.81
N SER A 440 -1.17 2.89 18.15
CA SER A 440 0.10 2.49 18.79
C SER A 440 0.79 3.65 19.50
N ILE A 441 0.91 4.80 18.84
CA ILE A 441 1.56 5.99 19.45
C ILE A 441 0.84 6.35 20.75
N GLY A 442 -0.50 6.45 20.74
CA GLY A 442 -1.28 6.78 21.92
C GLY A 442 -1.15 5.75 23.04
N VAL A 443 -1.30 4.46 22.73
CA VAL A 443 -1.23 3.38 23.71
C VAL A 443 0.18 3.25 24.29
N PHE A 444 1.23 3.27 23.45
CA PHE A 444 2.62 3.14 23.91
C PHE A 444 3.03 4.32 24.78
N PHE A 445 2.66 5.53 24.39
CA PHE A 445 2.93 6.71 25.20
C PHE A 445 2.20 6.65 26.56
N SER A 446 0.95 6.18 26.57
CA SER A 446 0.19 5.99 27.82
C SER A 446 0.85 4.97 28.76
N LEU A 447 1.27 3.82 28.20
CA LEU A 447 1.96 2.79 28.98
C LEU A 447 3.31 3.27 29.52
N MET A 448 4.02 4.04 28.69
CA MET A 448 5.27 4.67 29.06
C MET A 448 5.09 5.61 30.25
N VAL A 449 4.09 6.48 30.21
CA VAL A 449 3.74 7.40 31.31
C VAL A 449 3.31 6.64 32.58
N ALA A 450 2.56 5.55 32.40
CA ALA A 450 2.15 4.70 33.52
C ALA A 450 3.34 4.01 34.22
N GLY A 451 4.29 3.51 33.41
CA GLY A 451 5.54 2.92 33.92
C GLY A 451 6.41 3.95 34.62
N LEU A 452 6.63 5.08 33.98
CA LEU A 452 7.41 6.19 34.50
C LEU A 452 6.86 6.68 35.83
N GLY A 453 5.53 6.80 35.96
CA GLY A 453 4.86 7.30 37.16
C GLY A 453 5.05 6.45 38.42
N ARG A 454 5.52 5.20 38.28
CA ARG A 454 5.75 4.30 39.45
C ARG A 454 7.02 4.62 40.20
N SER A 455 8.10 4.95 39.51
CA SER A 455 9.44 5.14 40.10
C SER A 455 9.94 6.60 40.02
N LEU A 456 9.44 7.40 39.11
CA LEU A 456 9.90 8.76 38.83
C LEU A 456 9.80 9.69 40.07
N PRO A 457 8.68 9.76 40.84
CA PRO A 457 8.58 10.63 41.99
C PRO A 457 9.69 10.40 43.02
N ASN A 458 9.95 9.14 43.38
CA ASN A 458 10.98 8.76 44.32
C ASN A 458 12.39 9.07 43.79
N THR A 459 12.62 8.84 42.52
CA THR A 459 13.92 9.10 41.86
C THR A 459 14.20 10.60 41.77
N LEU A 460 13.20 11.42 41.44
CA LEU A 460 13.34 12.89 41.44
C LEU A 460 13.60 13.44 42.83
N ASP A 461 12.80 13.03 43.84
CA ASP A 461 12.95 13.49 45.23
C ASP A 461 14.33 13.12 45.79
N GLY A 462 14.74 11.87 45.66
CA GLY A 462 16.04 11.39 46.10
C GLY A 462 17.23 12.04 45.39
N GLY A 463 17.14 12.18 44.04
CA GLY A 463 18.22 12.77 43.25
C GLY A 463 18.40 14.27 43.49
N LEU A 464 17.31 15.02 43.70
CA LEU A 464 17.35 16.45 44.02
C LEU A 464 17.86 16.68 45.46
N THR A 465 17.38 15.92 46.42
CA THR A 465 17.84 15.99 47.83
C THR A 465 19.31 15.63 47.98
N ALA A 466 19.80 14.65 47.21
CA ALA A 466 21.23 14.29 47.18
C ALA A 466 22.13 15.43 46.70
N GLN A 467 21.60 16.36 45.91
CA GLN A 467 22.30 17.58 45.49
C GLN A 467 22.06 18.78 46.41
N GLY A 468 21.46 18.56 47.56
CA GLY A 468 21.24 19.60 48.58
C GLY A 468 20.01 20.50 48.32
N VAL A 469 19.12 20.13 47.42
CA VAL A 469 17.86 20.84 47.21
C VAL A 469 16.98 20.67 48.46
N PRO A 470 16.36 21.74 48.97
CA PRO A 470 15.46 21.63 50.13
C PRO A 470 14.35 20.59 49.88
N ALA A 471 14.08 19.70 50.86
CA ALA A 471 13.13 18.61 50.74
C ALA A 471 11.72 19.05 50.27
N SER A 472 11.26 20.24 50.75
CA SER A 472 9.98 20.79 50.31
C SER A 472 9.95 21.13 48.82
N ALA A 473 11.06 21.64 48.28
CA ALA A 473 11.16 21.94 46.82
C ALA A 473 11.33 20.66 46.01
N ALA A 474 12.16 19.72 46.49
CA ALA A 474 12.34 18.42 45.83
C ALA A 474 11.00 17.66 45.75
N HIS A 475 10.23 17.64 46.85
CA HIS A 475 8.92 17.00 46.89
C HIS A 475 7.89 17.64 45.92
N THR A 476 7.91 18.99 45.83
CA THR A 476 7.05 19.71 44.85
C THR A 476 7.37 19.34 43.43
N ILE A 477 8.66 19.23 43.07
CA ILE A 477 9.10 18.85 41.74
C ILE A 477 8.79 17.36 41.46
N ALA A 478 8.99 16.50 42.47
CA ALA A 478 8.66 15.07 42.37
C ALA A 478 7.15 14.80 42.15
N ALA A 479 6.30 15.71 42.60
CA ALA A 479 4.85 15.63 42.44
C ALA A 479 4.36 16.08 41.03
N LEU A 480 5.25 16.58 40.18
CA LEU A 480 4.89 16.97 38.82
C LEU A 480 4.41 15.76 38.02
N PRO A 481 3.46 15.97 37.06
CA PRO A 481 2.97 14.88 36.23
C PRO A 481 4.10 14.22 35.43
N PRO A 482 4.24 12.88 35.44
CA PRO A 482 5.28 12.16 34.70
C PRO A 482 5.26 12.44 33.19
N VAL A 483 4.10 12.77 32.63
CA VAL A 483 3.93 13.11 31.23
C VAL A 483 4.67 14.40 30.85
N GLY A 484 4.69 15.41 31.72
CA GLY A 484 5.44 16.65 31.51
C GLY A 484 6.95 16.42 31.53
N THR A 485 7.42 15.58 32.46
CA THR A 485 8.82 15.18 32.58
C THR A 485 9.32 14.45 31.35
N LEU A 486 8.53 13.50 30.83
CA LEU A 486 8.84 12.78 29.59
C LEU A 486 8.86 13.72 28.38
N PHE A 487 7.94 14.69 28.36
CA PHE A 487 7.87 15.68 27.29
C PHE A 487 9.07 16.63 27.32
N ALA A 488 9.48 17.10 28.52
CA ALA A 488 10.67 17.92 28.69
C ALA A 488 11.94 17.19 28.24
N ALA A 489 12.09 15.91 28.60
CA ALA A 489 13.19 15.08 28.17
C ALA A 489 13.23 14.94 26.64
N PHE A 490 12.09 14.68 26.03
CA PHE A 490 11.98 14.53 24.56
C PHE A 490 12.34 15.83 23.82
N LEU A 491 11.95 16.99 24.37
CA LEU A 491 12.28 18.30 23.78
C LEU A 491 13.75 18.70 24.04
N GLY A 492 14.52 17.90 24.75
CA GLY A 492 15.90 18.24 25.09
C GLY A 492 16.00 19.39 26.09
N PHE A 493 15.06 19.47 27.00
CA PHE A 493 14.96 20.53 27.96
C PHE A 493 15.28 19.99 29.37
N ASN A 494 16.24 20.64 30.07
CA ASN A 494 16.45 20.36 31.49
C ASN A 494 15.53 21.26 32.32
N PRO A 495 14.41 20.74 32.86
CA PRO A 495 13.45 21.54 33.57
C PRO A 495 13.92 21.98 34.97
N ILE A 496 14.99 21.40 35.46
CA ILE A 496 15.44 21.60 36.87
C ILE A 496 15.80 23.07 37.12
N GLN A 497 16.44 23.72 36.17
CA GLN A 497 16.83 25.12 36.29
C GLN A 497 15.61 26.04 36.43
N GLU A 498 14.57 25.81 35.68
CA GLU A 498 13.34 26.60 35.70
C GLU A 498 12.48 26.29 36.92
N LEU A 499 12.37 25.01 37.29
CA LEU A 499 11.59 24.54 38.43
C LEU A 499 12.17 24.96 39.79
N LEU A 500 13.49 24.95 39.93
CA LEU A 500 14.16 25.40 41.17
C LEU A 500 14.26 26.93 41.27
N GLY A 501 14.35 27.61 40.14
CA GLY A 501 14.53 29.04 40.08
C GLY A 501 15.88 29.52 40.63
N GLN A 502 16.26 30.76 40.34
CA GLN A 502 17.53 31.36 40.73
C GLN A 502 17.70 31.45 42.26
N ARG A 503 16.59 31.53 43.00
CA ARG A 503 16.62 31.66 44.46
C ARG A 503 17.11 30.38 45.15
N ILE A 504 16.69 29.23 44.70
CA ILE A 504 17.13 27.95 45.28
C ILE A 504 18.53 27.63 44.74
N LEU A 505 18.76 27.75 43.46
CA LEU A 505 20.07 27.47 42.83
C LEU A 505 21.17 28.37 43.39
N GLY A 506 20.90 29.65 43.68
CA GLY A 506 21.88 30.57 44.28
C GLY A 506 22.24 30.28 45.73
N ASN A 507 21.44 29.53 46.45
CA ASN A 507 21.72 29.12 47.81
C ASN A 507 22.42 27.74 47.90
N LEU A 508 22.61 27.05 46.80
CA LEU A 508 23.31 25.77 46.75
C LEU A 508 24.83 25.97 46.53
N PRO A 509 25.66 25.02 46.99
CA PRO A 509 27.06 25.01 46.59
C PRO A 509 27.20 25.06 45.06
N ALA A 510 28.13 25.85 44.56
CA ALA A 510 28.31 26.09 43.11
C ALA A 510 28.45 24.79 42.33
N ILE A 511 29.12 23.77 42.88
CA ILE A 511 29.28 22.46 42.25
C ILE A 511 27.95 21.72 42.08
N ASN A 512 27.07 21.80 43.07
CA ASN A 512 25.75 21.15 43.05
C ASN A 512 24.82 21.90 42.08
N ALA A 513 24.82 23.23 42.11
CA ALA A 513 24.07 24.04 41.16
C ALA A 513 24.49 23.77 39.71
N HIS A 514 25.81 23.67 39.47
CA HIS A 514 26.33 23.31 38.15
C HIS A 514 25.96 21.87 37.74
N THR A 515 25.96 20.94 38.66
CA THR A 515 25.51 19.54 38.40
C THR A 515 24.02 19.52 38.01
N LEU A 516 23.16 20.15 38.81
CA LEU A 516 21.70 20.19 38.62
C LEU A 516 21.31 20.84 37.27
N THR A 517 22.01 21.87 36.86
CA THR A 517 21.78 22.58 35.58
C THR A 517 22.54 21.94 34.39
N GLY A 518 23.41 20.98 34.69
CA GLY A 518 24.17 20.23 33.70
C GLY A 518 23.29 19.39 32.75
N ARG A 519 23.73 19.20 31.51
CA ARG A 519 22.98 18.49 30.49
C ARG A 519 22.72 17.03 30.78
N GLN A 520 23.61 16.37 31.54
CA GLN A 520 23.54 14.93 31.81
C GLN A 520 22.72 14.60 33.08
N PHE A 521 22.53 15.57 33.97
CA PHE A 521 21.87 15.31 35.25
C PHE A 521 20.43 14.82 35.08
N PHE A 522 19.63 15.57 34.35
CA PHE A 522 18.22 15.23 34.13
C PHE A 522 18.03 13.93 33.34
N PRO A 523 18.70 13.70 32.20
CA PRO A 523 18.65 12.41 31.52
C PRO A 523 19.11 11.24 32.37
N HIS A 524 20.17 11.39 33.15
CA HIS A 524 20.63 10.35 34.08
C HIS A 524 19.57 10.03 35.15
N LEU A 525 18.96 11.06 35.73
CA LEU A 525 17.95 10.94 36.75
C LEU A 525 16.71 10.17 36.30
N ILE A 526 16.24 10.44 35.10
CA ILE A 526 15.04 9.82 34.52
C ILE A 526 15.30 8.49 33.80
N SER A 527 16.55 8.11 33.58
CA SER A 527 16.92 6.93 32.78
C SER A 527 16.36 5.62 33.33
N GLY A 528 16.40 5.42 34.65
CA GLY A 528 15.82 4.25 35.33
C GLY A 528 14.29 4.18 35.18
N PRO A 529 13.55 5.19 35.64
CA PRO A 529 12.10 5.27 35.44
C PRO A 529 11.68 5.13 33.97
N PHE A 530 12.44 5.68 33.04
CA PHE A 530 12.18 5.55 31.62
C PHE A 530 12.33 4.09 31.16
N HIS A 531 13.37 3.39 31.64
CA HIS A 531 13.55 1.98 31.34
C HIS A 531 12.39 1.13 31.84
N ASP A 532 11.89 1.38 33.07
CA ASP A 532 10.71 0.70 33.62
C ASP A 532 9.48 0.86 32.69
N GLY A 533 9.30 2.07 32.16
CA GLY A 533 8.25 2.34 31.17
C GLY A 533 8.46 1.59 29.85
N LEU A 534 9.69 1.55 29.33
CA LEU A 534 10.03 0.81 28.11
C LEU A 534 9.77 -0.68 28.25
N VAL A 535 10.05 -1.27 29.41
CA VAL A 535 9.77 -2.70 29.67
C VAL A 535 8.30 -3.02 29.43
N ILE A 536 7.38 -2.19 29.93
CA ILE A 536 5.94 -2.38 29.71
C ILE A 536 5.58 -2.26 28.22
N VAL A 537 6.15 -1.27 27.54
CA VAL A 537 5.92 -1.04 26.11
C VAL A 537 6.43 -2.22 25.28
N PHE A 538 7.62 -2.74 25.57
CA PHE A 538 8.17 -3.89 24.86
C PHE A 538 7.37 -5.16 25.08
N TRP A 539 6.85 -5.42 26.28
CA TRP A 539 5.96 -6.56 26.51
C TRP A 539 4.70 -6.49 25.65
N LEU A 540 4.08 -5.31 25.53
CA LEU A 540 2.95 -5.15 24.62
C LEU A 540 3.34 -5.37 23.17
N ALA A 541 4.49 -4.81 22.73
CA ALA A 541 4.98 -4.99 21.37
C ALA A 541 5.24 -6.48 21.04
N ILE A 542 5.85 -7.23 21.98
CA ILE A 542 6.05 -8.68 21.88
C ILE A 542 4.71 -9.38 21.74
N ALA A 543 3.75 -9.08 22.63
CA ALA A 543 2.43 -9.67 22.59
C ALA A 543 1.72 -9.43 21.26
N MET A 544 1.75 -8.18 20.76
CA MET A 544 1.15 -7.84 19.46
C MET A 544 1.83 -8.56 18.28
N ALA A 545 3.15 -8.67 18.30
CA ALA A 545 3.89 -9.37 17.25
C ALA A 545 3.61 -10.89 17.28
N VAL A 546 3.54 -11.50 18.45
CA VAL A 546 3.22 -12.93 18.62
C VAL A 546 1.77 -13.21 18.22
N VAL A 547 0.80 -12.41 18.68
CA VAL A 547 -0.61 -12.57 18.28
C VAL A 547 -0.76 -12.34 16.77
N GLY A 548 -0.02 -11.38 16.19
CA GLY A 548 0.06 -11.18 14.75
C GLY A 548 0.64 -12.39 14.01
N ALA A 549 1.67 -13.03 14.57
CA ALA A 549 2.25 -14.26 14.01
C ALA A 549 1.23 -15.42 14.04
N VAL A 550 0.47 -15.55 15.13
CA VAL A 550 -0.63 -16.53 15.23
C VAL A 550 -1.70 -16.22 14.19
N ALA A 551 -2.12 -14.96 14.04
CA ALA A 551 -3.07 -14.56 13.02
C ALA A 551 -2.55 -14.92 11.60
N SER A 552 -1.26 -14.66 11.33
CA SER A 552 -0.62 -15.04 10.06
C SER A 552 -0.58 -16.57 9.85
N LEU A 553 -0.41 -17.36 10.92
CA LEU A 553 -0.46 -18.83 10.86
C LEU A 553 -1.87 -19.38 10.56
N LEU A 554 -2.92 -18.66 10.92
CA LEU A 554 -4.31 -19.04 10.62
C LEU A 554 -4.69 -18.85 9.15
N THR A 555 -3.84 -18.18 8.37
CA THR A 555 -4.05 -18.03 6.93
C THR A 555 -4.02 -19.40 6.26
N PRO A 556 -5.00 -19.74 5.39
CA PRO A 556 -4.96 -20.98 4.62
C PRO A 556 -3.67 -21.08 3.81
N LYS A 557 -3.13 -22.30 3.65
CA LYS A 557 -2.07 -22.51 2.65
C LYS A 557 -2.68 -22.21 1.29
N ALA A 558 -2.06 -21.30 0.53
CA ALA A 558 -2.39 -21.17 -0.88
C ALA A 558 -2.25 -22.57 -1.52
N PRO A 559 -3.21 -23.03 -2.35
CA PRO A 559 -2.98 -24.21 -3.16
C PRO A 559 -1.69 -23.95 -3.93
N ARG A 560 -0.71 -24.84 -3.79
CA ARG A 560 0.47 -24.79 -4.67
C ARG A 560 -0.08 -24.81 -6.09
N PRO A 561 0.40 -23.96 -7.00
CA PRO A 561 0.15 -24.18 -8.41
C PRO A 561 0.61 -25.64 -8.68
N GLU A 562 -0.29 -26.47 -9.14
CA GLU A 562 0.03 -27.79 -9.70
C GLU A 562 0.71 -27.59 -11.08
N ALA A 563 1.70 -26.74 -11.14
CA ALA A 563 2.62 -26.64 -12.25
C ALA A 563 3.93 -27.25 -11.79
N ASP A 564 4.33 -28.31 -12.43
CA ASP A 564 5.55 -29.10 -12.26
C ASP A 564 5.44 -30.30 -11.29
N ARG A 565 4.46 -31.14 -11.49
CA ARG A 565 4.67 -32.58 -11.33
C ARG A 565 4.59 -33.21 -12.72
N ASP A 566 5.73 -33.64 -13.17
CA ASP A 566 5.94 -34.53 -14.32
C ASP A 566 5.71 -33.93 -15.73
N LEU A 567 6.43 -32.86 -16.07
CA LEU A 567 6.99 -32.76 -17.41
C LEU A 567 8.44 -33.28 -17.33
N PRO A 568 8.82 -34.29 -18.11
CA PRO A 568 10.23 -34.67 -18.21
C PRO A 568 11.01 -33.46 -18.67
N ALA A 569 12.17 -33.22 -18.03
CA ALA A 569 13.10 -32.21 -18.43
C ALA A 569 13.36 -32.33 -19.92
N LEU A 570 12.98 -31.32 -20.69
CA LEU A 570 13.52 -31.11 -22.00
C LEU A 570 15.00 -30.76 -21.77
N GLU A 571 15.88 -31.65 -22.18
CA GLU A 571 17.32 -31.42 -22.18
C GLU A 571 17.60 -30.17 -22.99
N ASP A 572 18.47 -29.31 -22.44
CA ASP A 572 19.01 -28.13 -23.08
C ASP A 572 19.62 -28.51 -24.44
N GLU A 573 18.93 -28.19 -25.53
CA GLU A 573 19.60 -28.13 -26.83
C GLU A 573 20.21 -26.71 -26.99
N PRO A 574 21.47 -26.64 -27.51
CA PRO A 574 22.18 -25.38 -27.61
C PRO A 574 21.57 -24.46 -28.66
N GLU A 575 21.60 -23.16 -28.33
CA GLU A 575 21.32 -22.06 -29.26
C GLU A 575 22.10 -22.26 -30.56
N ASP A 576 21.40 -22.51 -31.64
CA ASP A 576 21.99 -22.34 -33.00
C ASP A 576 21.10 -21.42 -33.85
N GLU A 577 21.76 -20.39 -34.33
CA GLU A 577 21.24 -19.41 -35.28
C GLU A 577 20.78 -20.11 -36.57
N THR A 578 19.50 -20.01 -36.90
CA THR A 578 19.08 -19.79 -38.29
C THR A 578 17.57 -19.77 -38.43
N TYR A 579 16.97 -18.59 -38.30
CA TYR A 579 15.64 -18.36 -38.85
C TYR A 579 15.75 -18.22 -40.35
N ARG A 580 15.53 -19.32 -41.09
CA ARG A 580 15.22 -19.26 -42.54
C ARG A 580 14.18 -20.30 -42.91
N ALA A 581 13.08 -19.74 -43.39
CA ALA A 581 12.04 -20.34 -44.18
C ALA A 581 12.32 -21.70 -44.84
N ALA A 582 11.38 -22.64 -44.65
CA ALA A 582 11.03 -23.56 -45.75
C ALA A 582 9.57 -24.03 -45.58
N HIS A 583 8.73 -23.58 -46.48
CA HIS A 583 7.52 -24.30 -46.84
C HIS A 583 7.89 -25.60 -47.50
N ALA A 584 7.46 -26.71 -46.96
CA ALA A 584 7.30 -27.95 -47.72
C ALA A 584 6.06 -28.66 -47.23
N VAL A 585 5.11 -28.76 -48.11
CA VAL A 585 3.91 -29.60 -48.06
C VAL A 585 4.35 -31.05 -47.95
N GLY A 586 3.85 -31.78 -46.97
CA GLY A 586 4.03 -33.21 -46.86
C GLY A 586 2.96 -33.82 -45.98
N ASP A 587 2.05 -34.54 -46.61
CA ASP A 587 1.03 -35.39 -45.99
C ASP A 587 1.65 -36.34 -44.94
N ALA A 588 1.19 -36.22 -43.70
CA ALA A 588 1.20 -37.31 -42.75
C ALA A 588 0.12 -37.06 -41.70
N SER A 589 -0.96 -37.78 -41.81
CA SER A 589 -2.00 -37.88 -40.79
C SER A 589 -1.39 -38.47 -39.51
N PRO A 590 -1.53 -37.83 -38.34
CA PRO A 590 -1.24 -38.48 -37.06
C PRO A 590 -2.44 -39.36 -36.70
N GLU A 591 -2.15 -40.63 -36.35
CA GLU A 591 -3.09 -41.55 -35.76
C GLU A 591 -3.73 -40.98 -34.48
N PRO A 592 -4.99 -41.30 -34.19
CA PRO A 592 -5.69 -40.76 -33.03
C PRO A 592 -5.19 -41.42 -31.75
N THR A 593 -4.45 -40.68 -30.96
CA THR A 593 -4.15 -41.06 -29.58
C THR A 593 -5.46 -41.03 -28.79
N THR A 594 -5.94 -42.21 -28.44
CA THR A 594 -7.10 -42.42 -27.56
C THR A 594 -6.83 -41.87 -26.18
N VAL A 595 -7.36 -40.67 -25.91
CA VAL A 595 -7.41 -40.13 -24.54
C VAL A 595 -8.48 -40.87 -23.78
N ALA A 596 -8.08 -41.55 -22.70
CA ALA A 596 -8.93 -42.39 -21.85
C ALA A 596 -10.18 -41.66 -21.39
N VAL A 597 -11.33 -42.15 -21.80
CA VAL A 597 -12.64 -41.78 -21.26
C VAL A 597 -12.72 -42.38 -19.86
N SER A 598 -12.80 -41.57 -18.83
CA SER A 598 -13.13 -41.99 -17.48
C SER A 598 -14.50 -42.69 -17.47
N PRO A 599 -14.68 -43.80 -16.72
CA PRO A 599 -15.93 -44.54 -16.73
C PRO A 599 -17.10 -43.73 -16.16
N PRO A 600 -18.32 -43.95 -16.61
CA PRO A 600 -19.50 -43.23 -16.18
C PRO A 600 -19.83 -43.56 -14.72
N GLY A 601 -19.47 -42.63 -13.80
CA GLY A 601 -20.09 -42.57 -12.49
C GLY A 601 -21.52 -42.06 -12.64
N THR A 602 -22.39 -42.38 -11.72
CA THR A 602 -23.82 -42.01 -11.62
C THR A 602 -24.04 -40.48 -11.52
N GLY A 603 -23.59 -39.71 -12.52
CA GLY A 603 -23.63 -38.25 -12.63
C GLY A 603 -24.47 -37.78 -13.83
N ALA A 604 -24.65 -36.52 -13.92
CA ALA A 604 -25.31 -35.82 -15.02
C ALA A 604 -24.52 -35.97 -16.33
N VAL A 605 -25.21 -36.00 -17.48
CA VAL A 605 -24.58 -36.09 -18.80
C VAL A 605 -24.96 -34.89 -19.64
N LEU A 606 -23.95 -34.23 -20.22
CA LEU A 606 -24.14 -33.13 -21.16
C LEU A 606 -23.84 -33.64 -22.57
N THR A 607 -24.84 -33.51 -23.46
CA THR A 607 -24.74 -33.91 -24.86
C THR A 607 -25.10 -32.74 -25.77
N GLY A 608 -24.76 -32.85 -27.04
CA GLY A 608 -25.14 -31.84 -28.04
C GLY A 608 -24.39 -32.02 -29.34
N ARG A 609 -24.50 -31.05 -30.21
CA ARG A 609 -23.81 -31.00 -31.48
C ARG A 609 -23.11 -29.67 -31.69
N VAL A 610 -21.92 -29.72 -32.24
CA VAL A 610 -21.15 -28.54 -32.63
C VAL A 610 -21.24 -28.39 -34.14
N GLU A 611 -21.74 -27.23 -34.60
CA GLU A 611 -21.98 -26.92 -35.99
C GLU A 611 -21.43 -25.55 -36.39
N GLY A 612 -21.08 -25.37 -37.67
CA GLY A 612 -20.85 -24.06 -38.26
C GLY A 612 -22.17 -23.32 -38.56
N PRO A 613 -22.13 -22.05 -39.04
CA PRO A 613 -23.30 -21.28 -39.44
C PRO A 613 -24.08 -21.91 -40.60
N ASP A 614 -23.38 -22.70 -41.44
CA ASP A 614 -23.91 -23.48 -42.57
C ASP A 614 -24.53 -24.82 -42.14
N ARG A 615 -24.66 -25.08 -40.85
CA ARG A 615 -25.11 -26.34 -40.24
C ARG A 615 -24.23 -27.56 -40.52
N ARG A 616 -23.01 -27.34 -41.02
CA ARG A 616 -22.03 -28.43 -41.15
C ARG A 616 -21.49 -28.79 -39.78
N ALA A 617 -21.34 -30.09 -39.58
CA ALA A 617 -20.75 -30.62 -38.33
C ALA A 617 -19.28 -30.19 -38.24
N LEU A 618 -18.89 -29.70 -37.07
CA LEU A 618 -17.50 -29.40 -36.76
C LEU A 618 -16.90 -30.57 -35.98
N VAL A 619 -15.94 -31.23 -36.62
CA VAL A 619 -15.24 -32.42 -36.11
C VAL A 619 -14.03 -31.95 -35.30
N GLY A 620 -13.78 -32.58 -34.14
CA GLY A 620 -12.59 -32.30 -33.33
C GLY A 620 -12.66 -30.99 -32.54
N ALA A 621 -13.82 -30.34 -32.49
CA ALA A 621 -13.98 -29.18 -31.63
C ALA A 621 -13.78 -29.56 -30.16
N VAL A 622 -12.94 -28.82 -29.44
CA VAL A 622 -12.61 -29.06 -28.04
C VAL A 622 -13.70 -28.46 -27.15
N LEU A 623 -14.34 -29.30 -26.34
CA LEU A 623 -15.31 -28.88 -25.35
C LEU A 623 -14.70 -29.00 -23.97
N THR A 624 -14.75 -27.93 -23.20
CA THR A 624 -14.28 -27.88 -21.81
C THR A 624 -15.41 -27.38 -20.93
N VAL A 625 -15.70 -28.13 -19.87
CA VAL A 625 -16.68 -27.74 -18.86
C VAL A 625 -15.95 -27.33 -17.59
N THR A 626 -16.25 -26.15 -17.07
CA THR A 626 -15.67 -25.66 -15.83
C THR A 626 -16.77 -25.35 -14.80
N ASP A 627 -16.42 -25.44 -13.53
CA ASP A 627 -17.24 -24.91 -12.44
C ASP A 627 -17.07 -23.37 -12.33
N PHE A 628 -17.83 -22.74 -11.43
CA PHE A 628 -17.72 -21.29 -11.18
C PHE A 628 -16.42 -20.86 -10.50
N ALA A 629 -15.66 -21.79 -9.94
CA ALA A 629 -14.35 -21.54 -9.37
C ALA A 629 -13.23 -21.59 -10.44
N GLY A 630 -13.58 -21.92 -11.70
CA GLY A 630 -12.66 -22.07 -12.82
C GLY A 630 -12.00 -23.43 -12.90
N GLY A 631 -12.39 -24.39 -12.04
CA GLY A 631 -11.91 -25.77 -12.08
C GLY A 631 -12.47 -26.54 -13.29
N GLN A 632 -11.61 -27.20 -14.06
CA GLN A 632 -12.04 -28.07 -15.17
C GLN A 632 -12.73 -29.31 -14.64
N VAL A 633 -14.01 -29.49 -14.99
CA VAL A 633 -14.86 -30.60 -14.55
C VAL A 633 -14.89 -31.73 -15.57
N ALA A 634 -14.96 -31.40 -16.86
CA ALA A 634 -14.96 -32.33 -17.96
C ALA A 634 -14.34 -31.72 -19.21
N ARG A 635 -13.78 -32.58 -20.08
CA ARG A 635 -13.26 -32.21 -21.39
C ARG A 635 -13.53 -33.31 -22.39
N GLY A 636 -13.83 -32.97 -23.63
CA GLY A 636 -14.04 -33.90 -24.72
C GLY A 636 -13.90 -33.22 -26.08
N LEU A 637 -14.01 -34.03 -27.14
CA LEU A 637 -13.97 -33.59 -28.54
C LEU A 637 -15.30 -33.91 -29.21
N SER A 638 -15.70 -33.12 -30.22
CA SER A 638 -16.82 -33.48 -31.07
C SER A 638 -16.44 -34.59 -32.05
N GLU A 639 -17.36 -35.50 -32.27
CA GLU A 639 -17.22 -36.66 -33.15
C GLU A 639 -17.39 -36.25 -34.64
N ALA A 640 -17.24 -37.23 -35.57
CA ALA A 640 -17.31 -37.00 -36.99
C ALA A 640 -18.65 -36.38 -37.50
N ASP A 641 -19.73 -36.58 -36.75
CA ASP A 641 -21.03 -35.96 -37.04
C ASP A 641 -21.30 -34.69 -36.22
N GLY A 642 -20.25 -34.17 -35.54
CA GLY A 642 -20.31 -33.02 -34.69
C GLY A 642 -20.89 -33.24 -33.30
N ARG A 643 -21.32 -34.45 -32.97
CA ARG A 643 -21.89 -34.75 -31.66
C ARG A 643 -20.81 -34.83 -30.59
N TYR A 644 -21.21 -34.49 -29.36
CA TYR A 644 -20.35 -34.64 -28.17
C TYR A 644 -21.13 -35.16 -26.99
N ARG A 645 -20.42 -35.84 -26.07
CA ARG A 645 -20.96 -36.37 -24.83
C ARG A 645 -19.95 -36.21 -23.71
N LEU A 646 -20.35 -35.49 -22.65
CA LEU A 646 -19.51 -35.21 -21.50
C LEU A 646 -20.20 -35.67 -20.21
N GLY A 647 -19.52 -36.51 -19.42
CA GLY A 647 -19.97 -36.93 -18.09
C GLY A 647 -19.61 -35.86 -17.05
N LEU A 648 -20.56 -35.48 -16.22
CA LEU A 648 -20.36 -34.52 -15.15
C LEU A 648 -20.56 -35.23 -13.80
N PRO A 649 -19.78 -34.87 -12.75
CA PRO A 649 -19.79 -35.57 -11.46
C PRO A 649 -21.11 -35.35 -10.70
N THR A 650 -21.77 -34.20 -10.84
CA THR A 650 -23.03 -33.85 -10.16
C THR A 650 -23.90 -33.01 -11.06
N GLY A 651 -25.20 -32.87 -10.76
CA GLY A 651 -26.05 -31.83 -11.30
C GLY A 651 -25.61 -30.46 -10.76
N GLY A 652 -25.68 -29.44 -11.59
CA GLY A 652 -25.25 -28.07 -11.24
C GLY A 652 -25.25 -27.13 -12.43
N THR A 653 -24.86 -25.89 -12.22
CA THR A 653 -24.66 -24.94 -13.31
C THR A 653 -23.15 -24.87 -13.62
N TYR A 654 -22.80 -25.02 -14.88
CA TYR A 654 -21.44 -25.09 -15.39
C TYR A 654 -21.23 -24.10 -16.53
N LEU A 655 -19.98 -23.75 -16.78
CA LEU A 655 -19.58 -23.00 -17.96
C LEU A 655 -19.04 -23.99 -18.99
N LEU A 656 -19.74 -24.10 -20.14
CA LEU A 656 -19.32 -24.89 -21.29
C LEU A 656 -18.58 -23.98 -22.26
N ILE A 657 -17.33 -24.29 -22.55
CA ILE A 657 -16.47 -23.59 -23.49
C ILE A 657 -16.22 -24.53 -24.67
N CYS A 658 -16.45 -24.06 -25.89
CA CYS A 658 -16.17 -24.80 -27.11
C CYS A 658 -15.22 -24.01 -28.00
N ALA A 659 -14.15 -24.63 -28.46
CA ALA A 659 -13.16 -24.05 -29.37
C ALA A 659 -12.88 -25.06 -30.51
N ALA A 660 -12.74 -24.54 -31.75
CA ALA A 660 -12.31 -25.31 -32.91
C ALA A 660 -11.34 -24.46 -33.75
N ASP A 661 -10.45 -25.13 -34.46
CA ASP A 661 -9.47 -24.45 -35.32
C ASP A 661 -10.20 -23.55 -36.34
N SER A 662 -9.67 -22.34 -36.51
CA SER A 662 -10.22 -21.32 -37.40
C SER A 662 -11.68 -20.92 -37.12
N HIS A 663 -12.15 -21.12 -35.87
CA HIS A 663 -13.49 -20.69 -35.43
C HIS A 663 -13.41 -19.90 -34.15
N GLN A 664 -14.32 -18.94 -33.98
CA GLN A 664 -14.43 -18.16 -32.76
C GLN A 664 -14.88 -19.05 -31.60
N PRO A 665 -14.13 -19.11 -30.47
CA PRO A 665 -14.55 -19.83 -29.28
C PRO A 665 -15.87 -19.30 -28.72
N VAL A 666 -16.74 -20.23 -28.30
CA VAL A 666 -18.05 -19.92 -27.69
C VAL A 666 -18.07 -20.40 -26.25
N ALA A 667 -18.51 -19.55 -25.34
CA ALA A 667 -18.76 -19.90 -23.95
C ALA A 667 -20.23 -19.73 -23.61
N SER A 668 -20.82 -20.71 -22.95
CA SER A 668 -22.26 -20.74 -22.60
C SER A 668 -22.45 -21.35 -21.22
N MET A 669 -23.31 -20.73 -20.40
CA MET A 669 -23.74 -21.31 -19.15
C MET A 669 -24.76 -22.44 -19.39
N VAL A 670 -24.58 -23.57 -18.75
CA VAL A 670 -25.44 -24.73 -18.86
C VAL A 670 -25.82 -25.23 -17.47
N ALA A 671 -27.13 -25.26 -17.18
CA ALA A 671 -27.67 -25.88 -15.99
C ALA A 671 -27.96 -27.34 -16.31
N VAL A 672 -27.32 -28.27 -15.61
CA VAL A 672 -27.46 -29.69 -15.80
C VAL A 672 -28.09 -30.29 -14.54
N GLY A 673 -29.28 -30.90 -14.70
CA GLY A 673 -29.98 -31.63 -13.64
C GLY A 673 -29.47 -33.07 -13.48
N ALA A 674 -30.19 -33.87 -12.69
CA ALA A 674 -29.96 -35.34 -12.66
C ALA A 674 -30.52 -35.92 -13.96
N GLY A 675 -29.64 -36.30 -14.90
CA GLY A 675 -29.99 -36.87 -16.21
C GLY A 675 -29.18 -36.29 -17.37
N GLU A 676 -29.68 -36.54 -18.59
CA GLU A 676 -29.06 -36.06 -19.81
C GLU A 676 -29.62 -34.69 -20.22
N VAL A 677 -28.75 -33.72 -20.42
CA VAL A 677 -29.12 -32.38 -20.92
C VAL A 677 -28.44 -32.15 -22.27
N ARG A 678 -29.23 -31.70 -23.27
CA ARG A 678 -28.73 -31.42 -24.61
C ARG A 678 -28.48 -29.95 -24.82
N ARG A 679 -27.27 -29.60 -25.31
CA ARG A 679 -26.88 -28.24 -25.70
C ARG A 679 -26.13 -28.25 -27.03
N ASP A 680 -26.78 -27.76 -28.07
CA ASP A 680 -26.16 -27.59 -29.39
C ASP A 680 -25.41 -26.24 -29.44
N LEU A 681 -24.26 -26.21 -30.12
CA LEU A 681 -23.38 -25.04 -30.22
C LEU A 681 -23.09 -24.72 -31.68
N THR A 682 -23.18 -23.42 -32.06
CA THR A 682 -22.82 -22.94 -33.36
C THR A 682 -21.59 -22.06 -33.25
N LEU A 683 -20.48 -22.45 -33.92
CA LEU A 683 -19.25 -21.67 -33.97
C LEU A 683 -19.15 -20.92 -35.28
N VAL A 684 -18.69 -19.65 -35.24
CA VAL A 684 -18.52 -18.82 -36.42
C VAL A 684 -17.09 -18.99 -36.90
N GLY A 685 -16.92 -19.35 -38.18
CA GLY A 685 -15.61 -19.51 -38.81
C GLY A 685 -14.86 -18.18 -38.95
N ALA A 686 -13.55 -18.25 -38.87
CA ALA A 686 -12.67 -17.14 -39.19
C ALA A 686 -12.63 -16.92 -40.70
N SER A 687 -12.53 -15.67 -41.14
CA SER A 687 -12.38 -15.24 -42.52
C SER A 687 -10.96 -14.80 -42.78
N LEU A 688 -10.56 -14.73 -44.06
CA LEU A 688 -9.31 -14.13 -44.48
C LEU A 688 -9.59 -12.88 -45.32
N VAL A 689 -8.67 -11.91 -45.26
CA VAL A 689 -8.65 -10.72 -46.12
C VAL A 689 -7.37 -10.76 -46.92
N GLU A 690 -7.49 -10.88 -48.24
CA GLU A 690 -6.37 -10.82 -49.19
C GLU A 690 -6.49 -9.61 -50.12
N GLY A 691 -5.38 -9.10 -50.58
CA GLY A 691 -5.37 -7.95 -51.47
C GLY A 691 -3.98 -7.61 -51.97
N ARG A 692 -3.91 -6.52 -52.73
CA ARG A 692 -2.64 -5.97 -53.25
C ARG A 692 -2.52 -4.49 -52.90
N VAL A 693 -1.35 -4.05 -52.50
CA VAL A 693 -1.02 -2.63 -52.31
C VAL A 693 -0.31 -2.13 -53.58
N LEU A 694 -0.95 -1.18 -54.27
CA LEU A 694 -0.46 -0.64 -55.51
C LEU A 694 -0.26 0.88 -55.43
N ARG A 695 0.70 1.44 -56.15
CA ARG A 695 0.81 2.89 -56.37
C ARG A 695 -0.29 3.38 -57.31
N GLN A 696 -0.51 4.71 -57.40
CA GLN A 696 -1.48 5.33 -58.31
C GLN A 696 -1.23 4.99 -59.79
N GLY A 697 -0.06 4.49 -60.17
CA GLY A 697 0.28 4.01 -61.49
C GLY A 697 0.07 2.51 -61.75
N GLY A 698 -0.42 1.74 -60.75
CA GLY A 698 -0.62 0.30 -60.84
C GLY A 698 0.60 -0.55 -60.51
N GLU A 699 1.72 0.06 -60.13
CA GLU A 699 2.93 -0.67 -59.70
C GLU A 699 2.75 -1.24 -58.31
N PRO A 700 3.14 -2.50 -58.03
CA PRO A 700 3.05 -3.09 -56.73
C PRO A 700 4.05 -2.46 -55.74
N ILE A 701 3.65 -2.33 -54.46
CA ILE A 701 4.49 -1.84 -53.38
C ILE A 701 4.88 -3.05 -52.52
N SER A 702 6.14 -3.46 -52.65
CA SER A 702 6.73 -4.47 -51.78
C SER A 702 7.14 -3.86 -50.43
N GLY A 703 7.01 -4.60 -49.37
CA GLY A 703 7.41 -4.16 -48.00
C GLY A 703 6.45 -3.15 -47.34
N ALA A 704 5.27 -2.92 -47.92
CA ALA A 704 4.24 -2.11 -47.28
C ALA A 704 3.65 -2.86 -46.09
N THR A 705 3.48 -2.17 -44.96
CA THR A 705 2.79 -2.72 -43.79
C THR A 705 1.29 -2.50 -43.94
N VAL A 706 0.53 -3.59 -43.93
CA VAL A 706 -0.94 -3.58 -43.94
C VAL A 706 -1.43 -3.96 -42.56
N THR A 707 -2.19 -3.08 -41.91
CA THR A 707 -2.77 -3.30 -40.60
C THR A 707 -4.28 -3.27 -40.67
N LEU A 708 -4.92 -4.18 -39.92
CA LEU A 708 -6.36 -4.21 -39.75
C LEU A 708 -6.69 -3.84 -38.30
N THR A 709 -7.52 -2.82 -38.10
CA THR A 709 -7.96 -2.39 -36.81
C THR A 709 -9.47 -2.58 -36.63
N ASP A 710 -9.91 -2.94 -35.42
CA ASP A 710 -11.32 -3.05 -35.09
C ASP A 710 -11.96 -1.65 -34.88
N ALA A 711 -13.25 -1.62 -34.57
CA ALA A 711 -14.00 -0.38 -34.26
C ALA A 711 -13.48 0.37 -33.04
N ARG A 712 -12.64 -0.23 -32.18
CA ARG A 712 -11.99 0.39 -31.03
C ARG A 712 -10.59 0.91 -31.36
N GLY A 713 -10.09 0.66 -32.58
CA GLY A 713 -8.74 1.02 -33.02
C GLY A 713 -7.66 0.03 -32.56
N GLU A 714 -8.03 -1.17 -32.07
CA GLU A 714 -7.06 -2.22 -31.74
C GLU A 714 -6.64 -2.95 -33.01
N VAL A 715 -5.33 -3.20 -33.15
CA VAL A 715 -4.79 -3.96 -34.30
C VAL A 715 -5.13 -5.43 -34.08
N VAL A 716 -5.98 -5.96 -34.98
CA VAL A 716 -6.42 -7.36 -34.96
C VAL A 716 -5.65 -8.23 -35.94
N GLY A 717 -4.92 -7.61 -36.87
CA GLY A 717 -4.07 -8.31 -37.84
C GLY A 717 -3.08 -7.36 -38.49
N ALA A 718 -1.90 -7.87 -38.84
CA ALA A 718 -0.90 -7.14 -39.61
C ALA A 718 -0.16 -8.08 -40.56
N ALA A 719 0.16 -7.58 -41.76
CA ALA A 719 0.94 -8.30 -42.76
C ALA A 719 1.87 -7.33 -43.48
N VAL A 720 2.94 -7.85 -44.05
CA VAL A 720 3.86 -7.09 -44.91
C VAL A 720 3.70 -7.60 -46.33
N THR A 721 3.58 -6.69 -47.27
CA THR A 721 3.36 -7.07 -48.70
C THR A 721 4.60 -7.73 -49.32
N GLY A 722 4.36 -8.80 -50.09
CA GLY A 722 5.37 -9.48 -50.86
C GLY A 722 5.85 -8.68 -52.08
N PRO A 723 6.73 -9.27 -52.93
CA PRO A 723 7.28 -8.61 -54.13
C PRO A 723 6.22 -8.06 -55.08
N ASP A 724 5.09 -8.76 -55.22
CA ASP A 724 3.97 -8.40 -56.08
C ASP A 724 2.91 -7.54 -55.38
N GLY A 725 3.27 -6.99 -54.21
CA GLY A 725 2.39 -6.15 -53.41
C GLY A 725 1.27 -6.91 -52.70
N GLU A 726 1.26 -8.24 -52.73
CA GLU A 726 0.21 -9.09 -52.12
C GLU A 726 0.35 -9.18 -50.61
N TYR A 727 -0.80 -9.23 -49.90
CA TYR A 727 -0.91 -9.48 -48.49
C TYR A 727 -2.07 -10.39 -48.17
N VAL A 728 -1.96 -11.16 -47.07
CA VAL A 728 -3.02 -12.01 -46.52
C VAL A 728 -3.10 -11.77 -45.03
N LEU A 729 -4.29 -11.51 -44.52
CA LEU A 729 -4.62 -11.43 -43.11
C LEU A 729 -5.61 -12.54 -42.80
N ALA A 730 -5.20 -13.53 -42.03
CA ALA A 730 -5.98 -14.70 -41.65
C ALA A 730 -6.58 -14.58 -40.25
N ASP A 731 -7.44 -15.53 -39.87
CA ASP A 731 -8.06 -15.67 -38.56
C ASP A 731 -8.89 -14.44 -38.12
N LEU A 732 -9.57 -13.81 -39.06
CA LEU A 732 -10.42 -12.65 -38.83
C LEU A 732 -11.88 -13.08 -38.61
N TYR A 733 -12.56 -12.42 -37.67
CA TYR A 733 -13.97 -12.69 -37.39
C TYR A 733 -14.90 -11.66 -38.04
N PRO A 734 -16.18 -11.98 -38.26
CA PRO A 734 -17.14 -11.04 -38.81
C PRO A 734 -17.24 -9.75 -37.99
N GLY A 735 -17.16 -8.60 -38.64
CA GLY A 735 -17.19 -7.29 -38.00
C GLY A 735 -16.81 -6.16 -38.95
N GLU A 736 -16.84 -4.94 -38.41
CA GLU A 736 -16.40 -3.74 -39.12
C GLU A 736 -14.95 -3.43 -38.73
N TYR A 737 -14.10 -3.25 -39.73
CA TYR A 737 -12.68 -3.04 -39.57
C TYR A 737 -12.20 -1.87 -40.44
N THR A 738 -11.06 -1.30 -40.04
CA THR A 738 -10.31 -0.34 -40.85
C THR A 738 -8.99 -0.97 -41.29
N LEU A 739 -8.85 -1.17 -42.59
CA LEU A 739 -7.63 -1.64 -43.25
C LEU A 739 -6.76 -0.44 -43.57
N THR A 740 -5.54 -0.41 -43.09
CA THR A 740 -4.57 0.67 -43.35
C THR A 740 -3.32 0.11 -44.00
N ALA A 741 -2.91 0.66 -45.11
CA ALA A 741 -1.64 0.34 -45.78
C ALA A 741 -0.67 1.53 -45.63
N SER A 742 0.57 1.26 -45.23
CA SER A 742 1.63 2.24 -45.08
C SER A 742 2.95 1.72 -45.63
N ALA A 743 3.70 2.57 -46.32
CA ALA A 743 5.04 2.27 -46.83
C ALA A 743 5.93 3.51 -46.75
N GLU A 744 7.23 3.32 -46.70
CA GLU A 744 8.20 4.41 -46.61
C GLU A 744 8.10 5.34 -47.84
N GLY A 745 7.97 6.64 -47.62
CA GLY A 745 7.84 7.65 -48.66
C GLY A 745 6.47 7.71 -49.36
N VAL A 746 5.45 6.96 -48.87
CA VAL A 746 4.09 6.94 -49.45
C VAL A 746 3.09 7.37 -48.37
N ARG A 747 2.09 8.18 -48.74
CA ARG A 747 1.02 8.55 -47.76
C ARG A 747 0.22 7.31 -47.40
N PRO A 748 -0.01 7.04 -46.08
CA PRO A 748 -0.87 5.94 -45.67
C PRO A 748 -2.28 6.09 -46.22
N VAL A 749 -2.88 4.97 -46.59
CA VAL A 749 -4.27 4.89 -47.05
C VAL A 749 -5.04 4.00 -46.09
N ALA A 750 -6.21 4.46 -45.65
CA ALA A 750 -7.11 3.69 -44.81
C ALA A 750 -8.45 3.48 -45.50
N ARG A 751 -9.04 2.29 -45.40
CA ARG A 751 -10.32 1.90 -45.95
C ARG A 751 -11.13 1.09 -44.96
N ALA A 752 -12.42 1.39 -44.83
CA ALA A 752 -13.33 0.56 -44.05
C ALA A 752 -13.61 -0.77 -44.81
N VAL A 753 -13.55 -1.87 -44.07
CA VAL A 753 -13.82 -3.23 -44.58
C VAL A 753 -14.80 -3.90 -43.63
N THR A 754 -15.92 -4.39 -44.18
CA THR A 754 -16.88 -5.18 -43.40
C THR A 754 -16.71 -6.64 -43.78
N LEU A 755 -16.42 -7.47 -42.77
CA LEU A 755 -16.39 -8.93 -42.96
C LEU A 755 -17.75 -9.49 -42.57
N GLU A 756 -18.47 -10.03 -43.55
CA GLU A 756 -19.75 -10.67 -43.32
C GLU A 756 -19.56 -12.10 -42.79
N ARG A 757 -20.60 -12.63 -42.12
CA ARG A 757 -20.62 -14.04 -41.68
C ARG A 757 -20.56 -14.94 -42.93
N VAL A 758 -19.55 -15.80 -43.01
CA VAL A 758 -19.49 -16.84 -44.05
C VAL A 758 -20.70 -17.74 -43.88
N GLY A 759 -21.68 -17.63 -44.80
CA GLY A 759 -22.90 -18.46 -44.78
C GLY A 759 -24.22 -17.78 -45.19
N SER A 760 -24.26 -16.49 -45.49
CA SER A 760 -25.45 -15.84 -46.03
C SER A 760 -25.36 -15.60 -47.54
N HIS A 761 -25.33 -16.66 -48.34
CA HIS A 761 -25.75 -16.56 -49.73
C HIS A 761 -27.27 -16.76 -49.79
N ARG A 762 -28.01 -15.69 -50.07
CA ARG A 762 -29.11 -15.69 -50.99
C ARG A 762 -28.69 -15.05 -52.29
#